data_5e0b88d5a381da2e4cc42aeea9316572
#
_entry.id   5e0b88d5a381da2e4cc42aeea9316572
#
_cell.length_a   1.000
_cell.length_b   1.000
_cell.length_c   1.000
_cell.angle_alpha   90.00
_cell.angle_beta   90.00
_cell.angle_gamma   90.00
#
_symmetry.space_group_name_H-M   'P 1'
#
loop_
_entity.id
_entity.type
_entity.pdbx_description
1 polymer ?
#
loop_
_entity_poly.entity_id
_entity_poly.type
_entity_poly.pdbx_seq_one_letter_code
_entity_poly.pdbx_strand_id
1 'polypeptide(L)'
;MKPYIRFTFAFLLSLSAGTALAQTKTGSLHGVVVDSAQRVPLIGATVTVASLFDTVTVITDRQGAFSIGRIRDTLVRTRISYIGYRDFSSRVRIEPKGTRMDTVALGTADYQLEAAVVQGERPLMGQRGDTLIYHAEAIRVLPGDESMQLVLRMPGMEVKDGKITVMGKVVERTYVDGRPLFGENSESALQYLEARDVIDIQVYEELVEEEKIKNNANGKKRTVMNLITRSKPEKSINVRVEGGYGTDLDEGADGRHGERYRAGGTYRYFSEKRSMGVRAGTNNSSQGSGYNKNTYASADFSKRWGKEFFIDGNYSYNNDFNRSQSISRQVYFPTEDYQSRTYDDTSRTENGSQNHHVSLHMRYNTKNDFLFFAPNARFSRSVSRSYRGALNMLDGETLNRVATSQRSDGDSYNISENLAWSHAFKEGKHGFNLSADGTLSKNNDDGWQVDSLSSTSDRTYLENTAEGHNRSVSGGIGYFYRFKEKYSVGVNYHISYENSRSKRLAVDRFTGQVDTSLTYDYSRNYTTQNYTFNISHFTEKLYFAVNAGYRSSRLNKDEAFPDERRDRITFRSFQPSASLNYTISPTRRIYVNDSSNAQQPGVEQLRNELNYQNPLSLSGGNPDLKQSNMHSVYIGYTAAKTEKSRTFSLNFNGSVTAREIATKQVFFTEDTPLPEYNGYIAPKGATLTTPVNVNGAGSMRLGAGYSLPVKAPDITFSANAGCAYSRRPTYIGDELNYTNSLSPNLSLSLIGNKSLVYQFSLYTNTAYNRTSNSRKSDNNTINQTVATNLTVNIVKKIYVTANYNYSLYHNFSYADGDVNTHILNLTFGCKLFKKRQGDINITAYDLLNRTANFSTSMLADYISYNWTQRSGRYLMLNLSYKFDKTGKLKKRD
;
A
#
# COMPACT_ATOMS: atom_id res chain seq x y z
N MET A 1 25.97 4.16 -22.96
CA MET A 1 25.08 3.01 -23.13
C MET A 1 25.73 1.64 -23.39
N LYS A 2 27.04 1.53 -23.51
CA LYS A 2 27.69 0.23 -23.87
C LYS A 2 28.20 -0.67 -22.71
N PRO A 3 28.40 -0.27 -21.47
CA PRO A 3 28.88 -1.22 -20.46
C PRO A 3 27.78 -1.93 -19.67
N TYR A 4 26.55 -1.40 -19.57
CA TYR A 4 25.52 -1.94 -18.65
C TYR A 4 24.74 -3.13 -19.21
N ILE A 5 24.60 -3.25 -20.52
CA ILE A 5 23.96 -4.41 -21.15
C ILE A 5 24.84 -5.67 -21.07
N ARG A 6 26.17 -5.50 -20.94
CA ARG A 6 27.09 -6.64 -20.82
C ARG A 6 27.06 -7.33 -19.46
N PHE A 7 26.69 -6.62 -18.38
CA PHE A 7 26.65 -7.21 -17.03
C PHE A 7 25.40 -8.08 -16.80
N THR A 8 24.25 -7.68 -17.33
CA THR A 8 23.00 -8.48 -17.21
C THR A 8 23.08 -9.75 -18.07
N PHE A 9 23.75 -9.70 -19.21
CA PHE A 9 23.97 -10.89 -20.05
C PHE A 9 25.06 -11.82 -19.48
N ALA A 10 26.07 -11.29 -18.81
CA ALA A 10 27.11 -12.08 -18.16
C ALA A 10 26.61 -12.84 -16.93
N PHE A 11 25.64 -12.30 -16.18
CA PHE A 11 25.03 -13.01 -15.06
C PHE A 11 24.11 -14.15 -15.52
N LEU A 12 23.39 -13.98 -16.62
CA LEU A 12 22.60 -15.06 -17.25
C LEU A 12 23.49 -16.12 -17.94
N LEU A 13 24.64 -15.73 -18.47
CA LEU A 13 25.57 -16.72 -19.05
C LEU A 13 26.42 -17.44 -18.00
N SER A 14 26.69 -16.84 -16.84
CA SER A 14 27.43 -17.54 -15.78
C SER A 14 26.60 -18.61 -15.07
N LEU A 15 25.24 -18.53 -15.13
CA LEU A 15 24.36 -19.63 -14.68
C LEU A 15 24.29 -20.79 -15.68
N SER A 16 24.61 -20.57 -16.97
CA SER A 16 24.60 -21.62 -18.00
C SER A 16 25.95 -22.31 -18.19
N ALA A 17 27.03 -21.77 -17.65
CA ALA A 17 28.37 -22.35 -17.79
C ALA A 17 28.78 -23.37 -16.71
N GLY A 18 27.91 -23.62 -15.72
CA GLY A 18 28.15 -24.57 -14.60
C GLY A 18 27.79 -26.04 -14.90
N THR A 19 27.31 -26.39 -16.08
CA THR A 19 26.82 -27.73 -16.39
C THR A 19 27.61 -28.50 -17.45
N ALA A 20 28.83 -28.12 -17.75
CA ALA A 20 29.68 -28.90 -18.65
C ALA A 20 30.83 -29.56 -17.86
N LEU A 21 30.91 -30.88 -17.98
CA LEU A 21 31.96 -31.79 -17.63
C LEU A 21 31.86 -32.56 -16.28
N ALA A 22 30.88 -33.44 -16.24
CA ALA A 22 31.11 -34.72 -15.61
C ALA A 22 30.66 -35.79 -16.62
N GLN A 23 31.60 -36.44 -17.28
CA GLN A 23 31.36 -37.68 -18.02
C GLN A 23 31.01 -38.76 -17.00
N THR A 24 29.74 -38.85 -16.64
CA THR A 24 29.25 -39.96 -15.82
C THR A 24 29.21 -41.21 -16.69
N LYS A 25 29.94 -42.23 -16.30
CA LYS A 25 29.81 -43.57 -16.88
C LYS A 25 28.36 -44.02 -16.75
N THR A 26 27.68 -44.18 -17.91
CA THR A 26 26.29 -44.61 -17.94
C THR A 26 26.29 -46.12 -18.11
N GLY A 27 25.46 -46.82 -17.32
CA GLY A 27 25.21 -48.26 -17.51
C GLY A 27 23.91 -48.55 -18.23
N SER A 28 23.59 -49.80 -18.51
CA SER A 28 22.33 -50.25 -19.04
C SER A 28 21.72 -51.37 -18.20
N LEU A 29 20.40 -51.49 -18.25
CA LEU A 29 19.65 -52.55 -17.57
C LEU A 29 18.79 -53.29 -18.60
N HIS A 30 18.95 -54.57 -18.59
CA HIS A 30 18.21 -55.49 -19.49
C HIS A 30 17.55 -56.61 -18.64
N GLY A 31 16.44 -57.12 -19.05
CA GLY A 31 15.75 -58.21 -18.39
C GLY A 31 14.58 -58.74 -19.21
N VAL A 32 13.96 -59.79 -18.71
CA VAL A 32 12.78 -60.43 -19.33
C VAL A 32 11.69 -60.54 -18.26
N VAL A 33 10.45 -60.28 -18.67
CA VAL A 33 9.27 -60.36 -17.78
C VAL A 33 8.35 -61.46 -18.29
N VAL A 34 7.98 -62.37 -17.39
CA VAL A 34 7.12 -63.53 -17.75
C VAL A 34 5.99 -63.69 -16.71
N ASP A 35 4.94 -64.36 -17.11
CA ASP A 35 3.92 -64.88 -16.19
C ASP A 35 4.51 -65.93 -15.24
N SER A 36 4.23 -65.85 -13.96
CA SER A 36 4.82 -66.76 -12.95
C SER A 36 4.31 -68.20 -13.04
N ALA A 37 3.07 -68.37 -13.47
CA ALA A 37 2.43 -69.70 -13.57
C ALA A 37 2.70 -70.37 -14.91
N GLN A 38 2.53 -69.60 -16.03
CA GLN A 38 2.60 -70.16 -17.37
C GLN A 38 3.97 -69.98 -18.05
N ARG A 39 4.85 -69.15 -17.47
CA ARG A 39 6.17 -68.82 -18.00
C ARG A 39 6.12 -68.19 -19.42
N VAL A 40 4.97 -67.63 -19.81
CA VAL A 40 4.78 -66.93 -21.07
C VAL A 40 5.33 -65.51 -20.97
N PRO A 41 6.01 -64.96 -21.98
CA PRO A 41 6.44 -63.58 -22.02
C PRO A 41 5.30 -62.63 -21.88
N LEU A 42 5.44 -61.63 -21.00
CA LEU A 42 4.45 -60.55 -20.82
C LEU A 42 4.81 -59.36 -21.71
N ILE A 43 4.08 -59.24 -22.84
CA ILE A 43 4.28 -58.22 -23.84
C ILE A 43 3.61 -56.93 -23.38
N GLY A 44 4.31 -55.78 -23.44
CA GLY A 44 3.76 -54.47 -23.00
C GLY A 44 3.74 -54.23 -21.50
N ALA A 45 4.44 -55.08 -20.71
CA ALA A 45 4.66 -54.79 -19.29
C ALA A 45 5.49 -53.54 -19.13
N THR A 46 5.06 -52.66 -18.24
CA THR A 46 5.69 -51.34 -17.99
C THR A 46 6.83 -51.51 -17.02
N VAL A 47 8.04 -51.16 -17.42
CA VAL A 47 9.26 -51.20 -16.60
C VAL A 47 9.71 -49.79 -16.34
N THR A 48 9.64 -49.35 -15.08
CA THR A 48 10.05 -48.01 -14.65
C THR A 48 11.32 -48.15 -13.78
N VAL A 49 12.36 -47.47 -14.18
CA VAL A 49 13.63 -47.38 -13.43
C VAL A 49 13.79 -45.94 -12.93
N ALA A 50 13.76 -45.80 -11.61
CA ALA A 50 13.93 -44.50 -10.93
C ALA A 50 15.32 -44.41 -10.34
N SER A 51 16.05 -43.39 -10.70
CA SER A 51 17.35 -42.98 -10.15
C SER A 51 17.23 -41.69 -9.34
N LEU A 52 18.33 -41.23 -8.76
CA LEU A 52 18.38 -39.91 -8.11
C LEU A 52 18.22 -38.76 -9.09
N PHE A 53 18.58 -38.97 -10.35
CA PHE A 53 18.64 -37.93 -11.36
C PHE A 53 17.53 -37.99 -12.40
N ASP A 54 16.96 -39.17 -12.62
CA ASP A 54 16.00 -39.41 -13.69
C ASP A 54 15.11 -40.62 -13.43
N THR A 55 13.95 -40.66 -14.08
CA THR A 55 13.04 -41.82 -14.10
C THR A 55 12.73 -42.15 -15.53
N VAL A 56 13.14 -43.35 -15.96
CA VAL A 56 12.93 -43.86 -17.33
C VAL A 56 11.92 -44.98 -17.29
N THR A 57 10.95 -44.94 -18.21
CA THR A 57 9.93 -45.98 -18.35
C THR A 57 9.98 -46.52 -19.77
N VAL A 58 10.01 -47.85 -19.86
CA VAL A 58 9.93 -48.61 -21.13
C VAL A 58 8.88 -49.71 -21.03
N ILE A 59 8.48 -50.28 -22.14
CA ILE A 59 7.60 -51.43 -22.21
C ILE A 59 8.35 -52.66 -22.74
N THR A 60 7.93 -53.84 -22.30
CA THR A 60 8.51 -55.10 -22.80
C THR A 60 8.05 -55.40 -24.23
N ASP A 61 8.95 -56.01 -25.02
CA ASP A 61 8.72 -56.43 -26.41
C ASP A 61 7.94 -57.79 -26.51
N ARG A 62 7.85 -58.33 -27.75
CA ARG A 62 7.16 -59.59 -27.98
C ARG A 62 7.73 -60.81 -27.28
N GLN A 63 9.00 -60.77 -26.88
CA GLN A 63 9.69 -61.79 -26.11
C GLN A 63 9.68 -61.49 -24.60
N GLY A 64 8.92 -60.47 -24.18
CA GLY A 64 8.88 -59.99 -22.80
C GLY A 64 10.17 -59.31 -22.35
N ALA A 65 11.06 -58.95 -23.28
CA ALA A 65 12.34 -58.35 -22.97
C ALA A 65 12.24 -56.83 -22.89
N PHE A 66 13.06 -56.24 -22.05
CA PHE A 66 13.21 -54.78 -21.93
C PHE A 66 14.67 -54.36 -21.88
N SER A 67 14.96 -53.16 -22.36
CA SER A 67 16.29 -52.58 -22.36
C SER A 67 16.24 -51.12 -22.05
N ILE A 68 16.95 -50.68 -21.00
CA ILE A 68 17.06 -49.27 -20.61
C ILE A 68 18.54 -48.91 -20.61
N GLY A 69 18.93 -47.98 -21.48
CA GLY A 69 20.31 -47.49 -21.57
C GLY A 69 20.49 -46.15 -20.87
N ARG A 70 21.74 -45.71 -20.75
CA ARG A 70 22.15 -44.38 -20.24
C ARG A 70 21.76 -44.10 -18.79
N ILE A 71 21.71 -45.14 -17.94
CA ILE A 71 21.45 -44.98 -16.52
C ILE A 71 22.71 -44.42 -15.85
N ARG A 72 22.60 -43.27 -15.18
CA ARG A 72 23.72 -42.52 -14.58
C ARG A 72 24.03 -42.97 -13.12
N ASP A 73 23.10 -43.64 -12.48
CA ASP A 73 23.21 -44.09 -11.09
C ASP A 73 23.71 -45.51 -11.00
N THR A 74 24.46 -45.78 -9.93
CA THR A 74 24.95 -47.15 -9.63
C THR A 74 23.92 -47.99 -8.87
N LEU A 75 22.90 -47.38 -8.28
CA LEU A 75 21.80 -48.05 -7.58
C LEU A 75 20.48 -47.44 -7.95
N VAL A 76 19.63 -48.22 -8.63
CA VAL A 76 18.32 -47.76 -9.09
C VAL A 76 17.19 -48.58 -8.51
N ARG A 77 16.01 -47.98 -8.41
CA ARG A 77 14.78 -48.66 -8.07
C ARG A 77 14.04 -49.04 -9.33
N THR A 78 13.90 -50.35 -9.57
CA THR A 78 13.13 -50.88 -10.71
C THR A 78 11.74 -51.28 -10.24
N ARG A 79 10.70 -50.84 -10.93
CA ARG A 79 9.31 -51.25 -10.75
C ARG A 79 8.81 -51.81 -12.08
N ILE A 80 8.20 -52.98 -12.02
CA ILE A 80 7.61 -53.66 -13.21
C ILE A 80 6.13 -53.87 -12.88
N SER A 81 5.27 -53.40 -13.75
CA SER A 81 3.81 -53.51 -13.63
C SER A 81 3.17 -54.01 -14.94
N TYR A 82 2.12 -54.77 -14.80
CA TYR A 82 1.33 -55.25 -15.92
C TYR A 82 -0.13 -55.43 -15.49
N ILE A 83 -1.07 -55.12 -16.37
CA ILE A 83 -2.50 -55.16 -16.01
C ILE A 83 -2.90 -56.60 -15.61
N GLY A 84 -3.50 -56.72 -14.43
CA GLY A 84 -3.91 -58.02 -13.91
C GLY A 84 -2.81 -58.80 -13.15
N TYR A 85 -1.65 -58.19 -12.94
CA TYR A 85 -0.52 -58.77 -12.21
C TYR A 85 -0.09 -57.92 -11.03
N ARG A 86 0.54 -58.58 -10.05
CA ARG A 86 1.13 -57.86 -8.89
C ARG A 86 2.40 -57.17 -9.33
N ASP A 87 2.53 -55.89 -8.90
CA ASP A 87 3.74 -55.11 -9.13
C ASP A 87 4.98 -55.78 -8.52
N PHE A 88 6.04 -55.86 -9.32
CA PHE A 88 7.37 -56.20 -8.82
C PHE A 88 8.20 -54.97 -8.58
N SER A 89 8.89 -54.89 -7.46
CA SER A 89 9.79 -53.77 -7.16
C SER A 89 11.10 -54.28 -6.53
N SER A 90 12.23 -53.89 -7.12
CA SER A 90 13.55 -54.29 -6.64
C SER A 90 14.53 -53.13 -6.76
N ARG A 91 15.59 -53.14 -5.93
CA ARG A 91 16.76 -52.26 -6.12
C ARG A 91 17.82 -53.01 -6.89
N VAL A 92 18.28 -52.41 -7.98
CA VAL A 92 19.24 -53.04 -8.89
C VAL A 92 20.51 -52.20 -8.92
N ARG A 93 21.67 -52.86 -8.79
CA ARG A 93 22.96 -52.18 -8.94
C ARG A 93 23.34 -52.21 -10.43
N ILE A 94 23.63 -51.04 -10.98
CA ILE A 94 23.97 -50.87 -12.38
C ILE A 94 25.48 -50.89 -12.56
N GLU A 95 25.97 -51.75 -13.39
CA GLU A 95 27.37 -51.85 -13.76
C GLU A 95 27.66 -51.10 -15.08
N PRO A 96 28.87 -50.50 -15.22
CA PRO A 96 29.24 -49.76 -16.45
C PRO A 96 29.23 -50.59 -17.74
N LYS A 97 29.34 -51.90 -17.64
CA LYS A 97 29.28 -52.82 -18.79
C LYS A 97 27.85 -53.29 -19.12
N GLY A 98 26.84 -52.85 -18.37
CA GLY A 98 25.47 -53.30 -18.47
C GLY A 98 25.12 -54.36 -17.40
N THR A 99 23.90 -54.27 -16.88
CA THR A 99 23.36 -55.18 -15.86
C THR A 99 22.21 -55.96 -16.45
N ARG A 100 22.24 -57.28 -16.34
CA ARG A 100 21.14 -58.17 -16.73
C ARG A 100 20.40 -58.58 -15.46
N MET A 101 19.13 -58.26 -15.40
CA MET A 101 18.24 -58.80 -14.37
C MET A 101 17.89 -60.24 -14.70
N ASP A 102 17.72 -61.04 -13.66
CA ASP A 102 17.10 -62.35 -13.82
C ASP A 102 15.69 -62.23 -14.35
N THR A 103 15.18 -63.30 -14.95
CA THR A 103 13.80 -63.31 -15.45
C THR A 103 12.82 -63.00 -14.35
N VAL A 104 12.12 -61.88 -14.48
CA VAL A 104 11.11 -61.45 -13.51
C VAL A 104 9.77 -62.09 -13.80
N ALA A 105 9.31 -62.96 -12.88
CA ALA A 105 8.02 -63.61 -12.99
C ALA A 105 6.97 -62.85 -12.19
N LEU A 106 5.96 -62.29 -12.88
CA LEU A 106 4.83 -61.62 -12.24
C LEU A 106 3.69 -62.59 -11.95
N GLY A 107 3.19 -62.55 -10.73
CA GLY A 107 2.01 -63.32 -10.32
C GLY A 107 0.72 -62.53 -10.61
N THR A 108 -0.36 -63.21 -11.01
CA THR A 108 -1.66 -62.62 -11.19
C THR A 108 -2.19 -61.98 -9.92
N ALA A 109 -2.87 -60.85 -10.04
CA ALA A 109 -3.51 -60.16 -8.93
C ALA A 109 -4.99 -59.95 -9.25
N ASP A 110 -5.85 -60.30 -8.29
CA ASP A 110 -7.24 -59.84 -8.37
C ASP A 110 -7.29 -58.38 -7.98
N TYR A 111 -7.28 -57.51 -8.96
CA TYR A 111 -7.50 -56.07 -8.72
C TYR A 111 -8.99 -55.76 -8.92
N GLN A 112 -9.68 -55.34 -7.88
CA GLN A 112 -10.80 -54.46 -8.01
C GLN A 112 -10.29 -53.11 -8.50
N LEU A 113 -10.60 -52.72 -9.74
CA LEU A 113 -10.29 -51.42 -10.29
C LEU A 113 -11.06 -50.36 -9.51
N GLU A 114 -10.38 -49.67 -8.63
CA GLU A 114 -10.91 -48.37 -8.15
C GLU A 114 -11.05 -47.45 -9.36
N ALA A 115 -12.21 -46.76 -9.45
CA ALA A 115 -12.52 -45.90 -10.56
C ALA A 115 -11.35 -44.91 -10.80
N ALA A 116 -10.86 -44.83 -12.02
CA ALA A 116 -9.84 -43.87 -12.39
C ALA A 116 -10.34 -42.47 -12.18
N VAL A 117 -9.90 -41.83 -11.10
CA VAL A 117 -10.14 -40.42 -10.87
C VAL A 117 -9.17 -39.65 -11.76
N VAL A 118 -9.66 -39.17 -12.88
CA VAL A 118 -8.94 -38.21 -13.71
C VAL A 118 -8.92 -36.89 -12.95
N GLN A 119 -7.85 -36.64 -12.22
CA GLN A 119 -7.58 -35.32 -11.67
C GLN A 119 -7.16 -34.38 -12.84
N GLY A 120 -8.14 -33.75 -13.47
CA GLY A 120 -7.84 -32.64 -14.33
C GLY A 120 -7.25 -31.49 -13.50
N GLU A 121 -6.18 -30.85 -13.97
CA GLU A 121 -5.67 -29.63 -13.35
C GLU A 121 -6.78 -28.58 -13.35
N ARG A 122 -7.21 -28.19 -12.16
CA ARG A 122 -8.22 -27.15 -11.99
C ARG A 122 -7.62 -25.82 -12.48
N PRO A 123 -8.27 -25.08 -13.38
CA PRO A 123 -7.74 -23.79 -13.83
C PRO A 123 -7.61 -22.85 -12.64
N LEU A 124 -6.59 -21.98 -12.66
CA LEU A 124 -6.33 -21.01 -11.58
C LEU A 124 -7.50 -20.05 -11.37
N MET A 125 -8.24 -19.73 -12.42
CA MET A 125 -9.39 -18.83 -12.41
C MET A 125 -10.62 -19.47 -13.01
N GLY A 126 -11.76 -19.19 -12.41
CA GLY A 126 -13.09 -19.54 -12.89
C GLY A 126 -14.06 -18.37 -12.75
N GLN A 127 -15.29 -18.57 -13.20
CA GLN A 127 -16.34 -17.57 -13.08
C GLN A 127 -17.69 -18.22 -12.83
N ARG A 128 -18.49 -17.57 -11.97
CA ARG A 128 -19.89 -17.95 -11.76
C ARG A 128 -20.74 -16.65 -11.75
N GLY A 129 -21.52 -16.43 -12.79
CA GLY A 129 -22.26 -15.18 -12.96
C GLY A 129 -21.29 -13.98 -13.02
N ASP A 130 -21.41 -13.02 -12.12
CA ASP A 130 -20.57 -11.83 -11.99
C ASP A 130 -19.38 -12.02 -11.04
N THR A 131 -19.30 -13.20 -10.39
CA THR A 131 -18.25 -13.54 -9.42
C THR A 131 -17.06 -14.17 -10.12
N LEU A 132 -15.89 -13.54 -9.97
CA LEU A 132 -14.62 -14.10 -10.36
C LEU A 132 -14.12 -15.04 -9.25
N ILE A 133 -13.74 -16.26 -9.60
CA ILE A 133 -13.30 -17.28 -8.64
C ILE A 133 -11.85 -17.61 -8.90
N TYR A 134 -11.00 -17.49 -7.90
CA TYR A 134 -9.63 -17.97 -7.92
C TYR A 134 -9.57 -19.26 -7.13
N HIS A 135 -9.12 -20.33 -7.76
CA HIS A 135 -8.99 -21.64 -7.13
C HIS A 135 -7.66 -21.73 -6.37
N ALA A 136 -7.72 -21.54 -5.06
CA ALA A 136 -6.54 -21.54 -4.19
C ALA A 136 -5.80 -22.89 -4.22
N GLU A 137 -6.51 -23.99 -4.45
CA GLU A 137 -5.91 -25.33 -4.59
C GLU A 137 -4.99 -25.49 -5.81
N ALA A 138 -5.15 -24.62 -6.83
CA ALA A 138 -4.24 -24.57 -7.97
C ALA A 138 -2.86 -23.98 -7.63
N ILE A 139 -2.73 -23.32 -6.47
CA ILE A 139 -1.50 -22.72 -5.98
C ILE A 139 -0.93 -23.60 -4.85
N ARG A 140 0.31 -24.03 -4.98
CA ARG A 140 1.00 -24.76 -3.92
C ARG A 140 1.53 -23.82 -2.86
N VAL A 141 1.10 -24.01 -1.62
CA VAL A 141 1.51 -23.23 -0.46
C VAL A 141 2.18 -24.15 0.58
N LEU A 142 3.10 -23.61 1.34
CA LEU A 142 3.71 -24.35 2.44
C LEU A 142 2.75 -24.40 3.63
N PRO A 143 2.76 -25.48 4.43
CA PRO A 143 2.05 -25.50 5.70
C PRO A 143 2.50 -24.34 6.58
N GLY A 144 1.53 -23.57 7.06
CA GLY A 144 1.77 -22.38 7.87
C GLY A 144 1.90 -21.06 7.10
N ASP A 145 1.86 -21.09 5.75
CA ASP A 145 1.74 -19.86 4.94
C ASP A 145 0.39 -19.19 5.22
N GLU A 146 0.39 -17.87 5.28
CA GLU A 146 -0.81 -17.05 5.43
C GLU A 146 -1.56 -16.92 4.09
N SER A 147 -2.88 -16.70 4.14
CA SER A 147 -3.70 -16.55 2.92
C SER A 147 -3.29 -15.33 2.07
N MET A 148 -2.59 -14.35 2.63
CA MET A 148 -1.97 -13.25 1.87
C MET A 148 -1.03 -13.78 0.79
N GLN A 149 -0.31 -14.87 1.05
CA GLN A 149 0.58 -15.49 0.08
C GLN A 149 -0.16 -16.06 -1.14
N LEU A 150 -1.41 -16.48 -0.98
CA LEU A 150 -2.28 -16.85 -2.11
C LEU A 150 -2.64 -15.63 -2.95
N VAL A 151 -3.09 -14.57 -2.29
CA VAL A 151 -3.51 -13.32 -2.97
C VAL A 151 -2.40 -12.75 -3.82
N LEU A 152 -1.19 -12.67 -3.28
CA LEU A 152 -0.02 -12.15 -4.01
C LEU A 152 0.38 -12.97 -5.25
N ARG A 153 -0.03 -14.24 -5.30
CA ARG A 153 0.28 -15.15 -6.42
C ARG A 153 -0.84 -15.24 -7.47
N MET A 154 -1.97 -14.58 -7.23
CA MET A 154 -3.12 -14.64 -8.13
C MET A 154 -3.05 -13.57 -9.22
N PRO A 155 -3.33 -13.91 -10.48
CA PRO A 155 -3.27 -12.96 -11.58
C PRO A 155 -4.20 -11.77 -11.37
N GLY A 156 -3.67 -10.56 -11.57
CA GLY A 156 -4.44 -9.32 -11.43
C GLY A 156 -4.72 -8.88 -10.00
N MET A 157 -4.15 -9.56 -9.00
CA MET A 157 -4.16 -9.12 -7.61
C MET A 157 -2.83 -8.46 -7.24
N GLU A 158 -2.91 -7.36 -6.53
CA GLU A 158 -1.76 -6.57 -6.10
C GLU A 158 -2.03 -5.98 -4.72
N VAL A 159 -0.96 -5.68 -3.98
CA VAL A 159 -1.03 -4.84 -2.78
C VAL A 159 -0.42 -3.49 -3.13
N LYS A 160 -1.23 -2.44 -3.10
CA LYS A 160 -0.82 -1.08 -3.40
C LYS A 160 -1.21 -0.17 -2.24
N ASP A 161 -0.24 0.61 -1.74
CA ASP A 161 -0.43 1.52 -0.59
C ASP A 161 -1.09 0.83 0.61
N GLY A 162 -0.66 -0.43 0.89
CA GLY A 162 -1.21 -1.25 1.96
C GLY A 162 -2.62 -1.79 1.70
N LYS A 163 -3.21 -1.60 0.53
CA LYS A 163 -4.54 -2.09 0.16
C LYS A 163 -4.47 -3.12 -0.94
N ILE A 164 -5.30 -4.16 -0.80
CA ILE A 164 -5.43 -5.17 -1.85
C ILE A 164 -6.23 -4.59 -2.99
N THR A 165 -5.72 -4.77 -4.20
CA THR A 165 -6.43 -4.42 -5.43
C THR A 165 -6.62 -5.65 -6.29
N VAL A 166 -7.74 -5.72 -7.00
CA VAL A 166 -8.03 -6.74 -8.01
C VAL A 166 -8.33 -6.05 -9.33
N MET A 167 -7.48 -6.28 -10.34
CA MET A 167 -7.56 -5.60 -11.64
C MET A 167 -7.64 -4.06 -11.49
N GLY A 168 -6.82 -3.51 -10.57
CA GLY A 168 -6.75 -2.08 -10.29
C GLY A 168 -7.87 -1.51 -9.40
N LYS A 169 -8.86 -2.30 -9.01
CA LYS A 169 -9.91 -1.89 -8.06
C LYS A 169 -9.54 -2.28 -6.64
N VAL A 170 -9.69 -1.35 -5.70
CA VAL A 170 -9.45 -1.62 -4.28
C VAL A 170 -10.51 -2.58 -3.74
N VAL A 171 -10.09 -3.62 -3.03
CA VAL A 171 -10.97 -4.48 -2.24
C VAL A 171 -11.37 -3.72 -0.98
N GLU A 172 -12.63 -3.30 -0.93
CA GLU A 172 -13.15 -2.50 0.18
C GLU A 172 -13.54 -3.36 1.38
N ARG A 173 -13.86 -4.64 1.15
CA ARG A 173 -14.26 -5.56 2.21
C ARG A 173 -13.84 -6.99 1.93
N THR A 174 -13.40 -7.69 2.98
CA THR A 174 -13.09 -9.12 2.91
C THR A 174 -14.03 -9.92 3.80
N TYR A 175 -14.56 -10.99 3.23
CA TYR A 175 -15.38 -12.00 3.92
C TYR A 175 -14.63 -13.32 4.04
N VAL A 176 -14.99 -14.09 5.03
CA VAL A 176 -14.63 -15.51 5.14
C VAL A 176 -15.91 -16.32 5.23
N ASP A 177 -16.13 -17.21 4.27
CA ASP A 177 -17.37 -17.99 4.12
C ASP A 177 -18.64 -17.12 4.14
N GLY A 178 -18.57 -15.94 3.47
CA GLY A 178 -19.66 -14.97 3.39
C GLY A 178 -19.88 -14.13 4.65
N ARG A 179 -18.91 -14.10 5.58
CA ARG A 179 -19.03 -13.38 6.86
C ARG A 179 -17.96 -12.29 6.94
N PRO A 180 -18.31 -11.06 7.31
CA PRO A 180 -17.32 -10.03 7.57
C PRO A 180 -16.50 -10.40 8.80
N LEU A 181 -15.18 -10.35 8.67
CA LEU A 181 -14.26 -10.58 9.78
C LEU A 181 -13.52 -9.28 10.10
N PHE A 182 -13.42 -8.95 11.39
CA PHE A 182 -12.60 -7.84 11.90
C PHE A 182 -12.90 -6.47 11.25
N GLY A 183 -14.17 -6.12 11.10
CA GLY A 183 -14.57 -4.83 10.56
C GLY A 183 -14.32 -4.67 9.05
N GLU A 184 -13.87 -3.48 8.64
CA GLU A 184 -13.64 -3.15 7.23
C GLU A 184 -12.20 -3.40 6.76
N ASN A 185 -11.30 -3.84 7.66
CA ASN A 185 -9.91 -4.08 7.31
C ASN A 185 -9.76 -5.40 6.54
N SER A 186 -9.60 -5.29 5.22
CA SER A 186 -9.46 -6.43 4.31
C SER A 186 -8.21 -7.27 4.53
N GLU A 187 -7.12 -6.68 5.04
CA GLU A 187 -5.85 -7.36 5.23
C GLU A 187 -5.87 -8.30 6.45
N SER A 188 -6.58 -7.90 7.49
CA SER A 188 -6.65 -8.68 8.71
C SER A 188 -7.11 -10.11 8.47
N ALA A 189 -8.15 -10.33 7.65
CA ALA A 189 -8.64 -11.66 7.34
C ALA A 189 -7.59 -12.56 6.66
N LEU A 190 -6.75 -11.99 5.81
CA LEU A 190 -5.72 -12.71 5.05
C LEU A 190 -4.50 -13.09 5.86
N GLN A 191 -4.17 -12.32 6.87
CA GLN A 191 -3.06 -12.62 7.77
C GLN A 191 -3.41 -13.72 8.78
N TYR A 192 -4.71 -14.06 8.93
CA TYR A 192 -5.21 -14.91 9.99
C TYR A 192 -5.60 -16.31 9.54
N LEU A 193 -5.91 -16.47 8.26
CA LEU A 193 -6.20 -17.78 7.69
C LEU A 193 -4.92 -18.41 7.14
N GLU A 194 -4.74 -19.70 7.39
CA GLU A 194 -3.71 -20.45 6.69
C GLU A 194 -4.11 -20.62 5.22
N ALA A 195 -3.15 -20.42 4.33
CA ALA A 195 -3.37 -20.53 2.90
C ALA A 195 -3.97 -21.88 2.49
N ARG A 196 -3.53 -22.99 3.14
CA ARG A 196 -4.04 -24.34 2.88
C ARG A 196 -5.51 -24.57 3.24
N ASP A 197 -6.06 -23.72 4.12
CA ASP A 197 -7.46 -23.83 4.54
C ASP A 197 -8.42 -23.12 3.57
N VAL A 198 -7.90 -22.31 2.67
CA VAL A 198 -8.65 -21.63 1.61
C VAL A 198 -8.72 -22.53 0.38
N ILE A 199 -9.93 -22.77 -0.13
CA ILE A 199 -10.16 -23.53 -1.38
C ILE A 199 -10.40 -22.63 -2.58
N ASP A 200 -11.16 -21.53 -2.38
CA ASP A 200 -11.48 -20.56 -3.39
C ASP A 200 -11.40 -19.14 -2.82
N ILE A 201 -10.99 -18.18 -3.65
CA ILE A 201 -11.16 -16.75 -3.37
C ILE A 201 -12.13 -16.20 -4.40
N GLN A 202 -13.27 -15.72 -3.94
CA GLN A 202 -14.32 -15.14 -4.77
C GLN A 202 -14.20 -13.63 -4.74
N VAL A 203 -14.17 -13.00 -5.91
CA VAL A 203 -14.19 -11.54 -6.04
C VAL A 203 -15.43 -11.13 -6.81
N TYR A 204 -16.23 -10.27 -6.21
CA TYR A 204 -17.47 -9.78 -6.80
C TYR A 204 -17.78 -8.36 -6.32
N GLU A 205 -18.73 -7.74 -6.99
CA GLU A 205 -19.23 -6.44 -6.60
C GLU A 205 -20.53 -6.61 -5.79
N GLU A 206 -20.53 -6.09 -4.58
CA GLU A 206 -21.69 -6.08 -3.68
C GLU A 206 -22.30 -4.68 -3.63
N LEU A 207 -23.60 -4.57 -3.69
CA LEU A 207 -24.31 -3.32 -3.43
C LEU A 207 -24.02 -2.82 -2.03
N VAL A 208 -23.78 -1.53 -1.88
CA VAL A 208 -23.73 -0.91 -0.55
C VAL A 208 -25.11 -1.01 0.10
N GLU A 209 -25.15 -1.04 1.43
CA GLU A 209 -26.38 -1.35 2.18
C GLU A 209 -27.53 -0.40 1.83
N GLU A 210 -27.24 0.88 1.66
CA GLU A 210 -28.24 1.88 1.23
C GLU A 210 -28.89 1.55 -0.10
N GLU A 211 -28.12 1.05 -1.07
CA GLU A 211 -28.63 0.68 -2.39
C GLU A 211 -29.44 -0.63 -2.36
N LYS A 212 -29.11 -1.55 -1.43
CA LYS A 212 -29.91 -2.75 -1.18
C LYS A 212 -31.30 -2.39 -0.71
N ILE A 213 -31.42 -1.44 0.21
CA ILE A 213 -32.72 -0.98 0.74
C ILE A 213 -33.53 -0.31 -0.35
N LYS A 214 -32.91 0.51 -1.17
CA LYS A 214 -33.54 1.11 -2.34
C LYS A 214 -33.97 0.06 -3.38
N ASN A 215 -33.65 -1.22 -3.16
CA ASN A 215 -33.82 -2.30 -4.12
C ASN A 215 -33.18 -1.94 -5.49
N ASN A 216 -32.10 -1.18 -5.49
CA ASN A 216 -31.41 -0.71 -6.67
C ASN A 216 -30.31 -1.70 -7.05
N ALA A 217 -30.66 -2.74 -7.78
CA ALA A 217 -29.72 -3.81 -8.17
C ALA A 217 -28.43 -3.31 -8.86
N ASN A 218 -28.46 -2.11 -9.43
CA ASN A 218 -27.32 -1.50 -10.14
C ASN A 218 -26.83 -0.20 -9.50
N GLY A 219 -27.18 0.04 -8.24
CA GLY A 219 -26.69 1.16 -7.45
C GLY A 219 -25.20 1.09 -7.16
N LYS A 220 -24.74 1.96 -6.29
CA LYS A 220 -23.34 1.99 -5.86
C LYS A 220 -22.90 0.62 -5.35
N LYS A 221 -21.84 0.08 -5.92
CA LYS A 221 -21.25 -1.20 -5.55
C LYS A 221 -19.86 -1.01 -5.00
N ARG A 222 -19.46 -1.91 -4.12
CA ARG A 222 -18.09 -2.04 -3.61
C ARG A 222 -17.49 -3.36 -4.05
N THR A 223 -16.20 -3.41 -4.24
CA THR A 223 -15.48 -4.65 -4.55
C THR A 223 -15.24 -5.43 -3.27
N VAL A 224 -15.65 -6.68 -3.28
CA VAL A 224 -15.57 -7.59 -2.13
C VAL A 224 -14.77 -8.81 -2.50
N MET A 225 -13.94 -9.28 -1.56
CA MET A 225 -13.23 -10.55 -1.64
C MET A 225 -13.78 -11.49 -0.57
N ASN A 226 -14.18 -12.71 -0.96
CA ASN A 226 -14.68 -13.72 -0.05
C ASN A 226 -13.82 -14.97 -0.09
N LEU A 227 -13.17 -15.27 1.01
CA LEU A 227 -12.32 -16.45 1.19
C LEU A 227 -13.23 -17.63 1.55
N ILE A 228 -13.24 -18.64 0.72
CA ILE A 228 -13.99 -19.86 0.94
C ILE A 228 -13.06 -20.88 1.58
N THR A 229 -13.37 -21.29 2.80
CA THR A 229 -12.55 -22.25 3.54
C THR A 229 -12.96 -23.69 3.31
N ARG A 230 -12.01 -24.63 3.44
CA ARG A 230 -12.21 -26.06 3.27
C ARG A 230 -13.23 -26.63 4.26
N SER A 231 -13.27 -26.07 5.43
CA SER A 231 -14.20 -26.47 6.50
C SER A 231 -14.66 -25.22 7.24
N LYS A 232 -15.94 -25.15 7.60
CA LYS A 232 -16.51 -24.07 8.43
C LYS A 232 -16.29 -24.44 9.90
N PRO A 233 -15.29 -23.93 10.61
CA PRO A 233 -15.12 -24.22 12.02
C PRO A 233 -16.23 -23.54 12.83
N GLU A 234 -16.88 -24.28 13.74
CA GLU A 234 -17.82 -23.68 14.69
C GLU A 234 -17.14 -22.66 15.59
N LYS A 235 -15.87 -22.94 15.95
CA LYS A 235 -15.01 -22.08 16.77
C LYS A 235 -13.55 -22.28 16.34
N SER A 236 -12.79 -21.20 16.30
CA SER A 236 -11.35 -21.23 16.09
C SER A 236 -10.65 -20.31 17.08
N ILE A 237 -9.52 -20.78 17.61
CA ILE A 237 -8.61 -19.97 18.42
C ILE A 237 -7.24 -20.03 17.72
N ASN A 238 -6.68 -18.87 17.50
CA ASN A 238 -5.33 -18.69 16.97
C ASN A 238 -4.53 -17.82 17.93
N VAL A 239 -3.36 -18.32 18.35
CA VAL A 239 -2.42 -17.60 19.20
C VAL A 239 -1.08 -17.59 18.50
N ARG A 240 -0.47 -16.43 18.39
CA ARG A 240 0.91 -16.27 17.91
C ARG A 240 1.69 -15.45 18.92
N VAL A 241 2.87 -15.92 19.24
CA VAL A 241 3.84 -15.21 20.06
C VAL A 241 5.15 -15.14 19.28
N GLU A 242 5.77 -13.98 19.28
CA GLU A 242 7.05 -13.78 18.63
C GLU A 242 7.96 -12.91 19.50
N GLY A 243 9.25 -13.21 19.43
CA GLY A 243 10.31 -12.46 20.09
C GLY A 243 11.58 -12.50 19.25
N GLY A 244 12.37 -11.46 19.37
CA GLY A 244 13.66 -11.40 18.71
C GLY A 244 14.58 -10.44 19.45
N TYR A 245 15.85 -10.74 19.44
CA TYR A 245 16.89 -9.91 19.99
C TYR A 245 18.10 -9.91 19.05
N GLY A 246 18.76 -8.77 18.97
CA GLY A 246 19.87 -8.58 18.07
C GLY A 246 20.71 -7.37 18.43
N THR A 247 21.72 -7.13 17.61
CA THR A 247 22.64 -6.02 17.79
C THR A 247 23.03 -5.42 16.47
N ASP A 248 23.30 -4.11 16.46
CA ASP A 248 23.88 -3.44 15.30
C ASP A 248 25.30 -4.00 15.06
N LEU A 249 25.66 -4.17 13.79
CA LEU A 249 26.99 -4.65 13.40
C LEU A 249 27.99 -3.49 13.30
N ASP A 250 27.50 -2.26 13.20
CA ASP A 250 28.30 -1.05 13.16
C ASP A 250 28.23 -0.35 14.53
N GLU A 251 29.34 0.21 14.96
CA GLU A 251 29.39 1.01 16.18
C GLU A 251 28.68 2.35 15.99
N GLY A 252 27.93 2.79 16.97
CA GLY A 252 27.36 4.12 17.03
C GLY A 252 28.43 5.18 17.32
N ALA A 253 28.03 6.45 17.30
CA ALA A 253 28.91 7.58 17.61
C ALA A 253 29.49 7.54 19.04
N ASP A 254 28.91 6.76 19.94
CA ASP A 254 29.35 6.50 21.29
C ASP A 254 30.25 5.26 21.44
N GLY A 255 30.67 4.65 20.33
CA GLY A 255 31.51 3.44 20.31
C GLY A 255 30.80 2.17 20.78
N ARG A 256 29.48 2.18 20.83
CA ARG A 256 28.68 1.02 21.25
C ARG A 256 27.81 0.49 20.13
N HIS A 257 27.58 -0.83 20.15
CA HIS A 257 26.61 -1.46 19.26
C HIS A 257 25.19 -1.27 19.81
N GLY A 258 24.29 -0.78 18.97
CA GLY A 258 22.89 -0.58 19.32
C GLY A 258 22.16 -1.91 19.52
N GLU A 259 21.32 -2.00 20.53
CA GLU A 259 20.45 -3.16 20.75
C GLU A 259 19.23 -3.11 19.83
N ARG A 260 18.88 -4.27 19.27
CA ARG A 260 17.67 -4.48 18.46
C ARG A 260 16.78 -5.52 19.09
N TYR A 261 15.52 -5.21 19.25
CA TYR A 261 14.57 -6.14 19.82
C TYR A 261 13.19 -6.03 19.16
N ARG A 262 12.46 -7.11 19.26
CA ARG A 262 11.03 -7.16 18.99
C ARG A 262 10.39 -8.20 19.90
N ALA A 263 9.19 -7.90 20.37
CA ALA A 263 8.36 -8.85 21.10
C ALA A 263 6.90 -8.57 20.74
N GLY A 264 6.13 -9.61 20.56
CA GLY A 264 4.74 -9.45 20.22
C GLY A 264 3.91 -10.70 20.44
N GLY A 265 2.62 -10.47 20.58
CA GLY A 265 1.64 -11.54 20.71
C GLY A 265 0.33 -11.16 20.07
N THR A 266 -0.35 -12.16 19.56
CA THR A 266 -1.67 -12.05 18.98
C THR A 266 -2.53 -13.19 19.49
N TYR A 267 -3.71 -12.86 19.99
CA TYR A 267 -4.75 -13.81 20.33
C TYR A 267 -5.98 -13.54 19.47
N ARG A 268 -6.60 -14.56 18.93
CA ARG A 268 -7.83 -14.45 18.15
C ARG A 268 -8.79 -15.58 18.47
N TYR A 269 -9.98 -15.17 18.69
CA TYR A 269 -11.14 -16.04 18.80
C TYR A 269 -12.13 -15.74 17.69
N PHE A 270 -12.65 -16.79 17.11
CA PHE A 270 -13.57 -16.70 16.00
C PHE A 270 -14.67 -17.74 16.10
N SER A 271 -15.92 -17.32 15.91
CA SER A 271 -17.08 -18.19 15.88
C SER A 271 -18.15 -17.66 14.93
N GLU A 272 -19.21 -18.41 14.73
CA GLU A 272 -20.32 -18.02 13.84
C GLU A 272 -20.92 -16.66 14.14
N LYS A 273 -21.05 -16.29 15.42
CA LYS A 273 -21.77 -15.09 15.86
C LYS A 273 -20.88 -13.99 16.43
N ARG A 274 -19.61 -14.27 16.70
CA ARG A 274 -18.69 -13.33 17.33
C ARG A 274 -17.22 -13.58 16.93
N SER A 275 -16.48 -12.52 16.81
CA SER A 275 -15.02 -12.58 16.74
C SER A 275 -14.39 -11.63 17.77
N MET A 276 -13.19 -11.95 18.19
CA MET A 276 -12.39 -11.14 19.10
C MET A 276 -10.92 -11.31 18.73
N GLY A 277 -10.18 -10.21 18.68
CA GLY A 277 -8.75 -10.17 18.47
C GLY A 277 -8.09 -9.32 19.54
N VAL A 278 -6.90 -9.72 19.98
CA VAL A 278 -6.01 -8.90 20.81
C VAL A 278 -4.61 -9.04 20.23
N ARG A 279 -3.94 -7.92 20.06
CA ARG A 279 -2.57 -7.85 19.58
C ARG A 279 -1.79 -6.84 20.41
N ALA A 280 -0.59 -7.22 20.86
CA ALA A 280 0.31 -6.29 21.51
C ALA A 280 1.76 -6.61 21.13
N GLY A 281 2.61 -5.59 21.12
CA GLY A 281 4.02 -5.80 20.82
C GLY A 281 4.84 -4.52 20.93
N THR A 282 6.13 -4.70 20.88
CA THR A 282 7.13 -3.62 20.83
C THR A 282 8.26 -4.02 19.91
N ASN A 283 8.82 -3.06 19.20
CA ASN A 283 9.98 -3.29 18.35
C ASN A 283 10.77 -2.00 18.11
N ASN A 284 12.10 -2.14 17.93
CA ASN A 284 12.99 -1.10 17.42
C ASN A 284 13.83 -1.58 16.22
N SER A 285 13.43 -2.68 15.60
CA SER A 285 14.17 -3.35 14.53
C SER A 285 13.64 -3.02 13.13
N SER A 286 12.88 -1.94 12.96
CA SER A 286 12.40 -1.54 11.63
C SER A 286 13.54 -0.98 10.77
N GLN A 287 13.57 -1.39 9.49
CA GLN A 287 14.44 -0.77 8.48
C GLN A 287 13.74 0.47 7.93
N GLY A 288 14.09 1.64 8.43
CA GLY A 288 13.53 2.91 8.02
C GLY A 288 14.54 4.05 8.14
N SER A 289 14.06 5.27 7.96
CA SER A 289 14.86 6.47 8.20
C SER A 289 15.13 6.61 9.70
N GLY A 290 16.40 6.65 10.09
CA GLY A 290 16.84 6.84 11.47
C GLY A 290 16.50 5.68 12.41
N TYR A 291 16.39 5.99 13.69
CA TYR A 291 16.01 5.06 14.75
C TYR A 291 14.50 5.16 14.99
N ASN A 292 13.82 4.03 14.95
CA ASN A 292 12.39 3.94 15.19
C ASN A 292 12.10 2.93 16.29
N LYS A 293 11.25 3.32 17.25
CA LYS A 293 10.70 2.42 18.28
C LYS A 293 9.19 2.53 18.25
N ASN A 294 8.52 1.41 18.16
CA ASN A 294 7.07 1.33 18.21
C ASN A 294 6.64 0.36 19.31
N THR A 295 5.65 0.76 20.11
CA THR A 295 4.94 -0.11 21.04
C THR A 295 3.45 0.02 20.76
N TYR A 296 2.79 -1.09 20.54
CA TYR A 296 1.37 -1.10 20.18
C TYR A 296 0.57 -2.11 20.99
N ALA A 297 -0.68 -1.81 21.18
CA ALA A 297 -1.69 -2.74 21.68
C ALA A 297 -3.01 -2.47 20.95
N SER A 298 -3.72 -3.51 20.57
CA SER A 298 -5.06 -3.38 19.99
C SER A 298 -5.96 -4.51 20.42
N ALA A 299 -7.23 -4.19 20.57
CA ALA A 299 -8.30 -5.15 20.79
C ALA A 299 -9.44 -4.86 19.83
N ASP A 300 -9.91 -5.87 19.14
CA ASP A 300 -11.06 -5.79 18.25
C ASP A 300 -12.10 -6.83 18.65
N PHE A 301 -13.34 -6.49 18.44
CA PHE A 301 -14.44 -7.43 18.63
C PHE A 301 -15.52 -7.21 17.59
N SER A 302 -16.27 -8.26 17.30
CA SER A 302 -17.53 -8.15 16.57
C SER A 302 -18.56 -9.15 17.08
N LYS A 303 -19.81 -8.77 17.00
CA LYS A 303 -20.93 -9.63 17.39
C LYS A 303 -22.14 -9.37 16.51
N ARG A 304 -22.84 -10.45 16.17
CA ARG A 304 -24.10 -10.41 15.44
C ARG A 304 -25.23 -10.99 16.30
N TRP A 305 -26.35 -10.29 16.35
CA TRP A 305 -27.59 -10.77 16.92
C TRP A 305 -28.66 -10.93 15.82
N GLY A 306 -29.13 -12.12 15.62
CA GLY A 306 -30.02 -12.43 14.49
C GLY A 306 -29.32 -12.20 13.15
N LYS A 307 -30.08 -11.82 12.13
CA LYS A 307 -29.60 -11.41 10.81
C LYS A 307 -29.48 -9.90 10.66
N GLU A 308 -30.08 -9.16 11.56
CA GLU A 308 -30.41 -7.75 11.44
C GLU A 308 -29.40 -6.84 12.15
N PHE A 309 -28.99 -7.21 13.37
CA PHE A 309 -28.13 -6.35 14.18
C PHE A 309 -26.68 -6.85 14.22
N PHE A 310 -25.76 -5.96 13.92
CA PHE A 310 -24.33 -6.21 13.95
C PHE A 310 -23.61 -5.06 14.67
N ILE A 311 -22.67 -5.40 15.55
CA ILE A 311 -21.77 -4.47 16.23
C ILE A 311 -20.35 -4.94 16.04
N ASP A 312 -19.46 -4.03 15.73
CA ASP A 312 -18.01 -4.21 15.81
C ASP A 312 -17.36 -3.01 16.46
N GLY A 313 -16.22 -3.23 17.07
CA GLY A 313 -15.45 -2.18 17.69
C GLY A 313 -13.97 -2.52 17.76
N ASN A 314 -13.18 -1.47 17.79
CA ASN A 314 -11.73 -1.54 17.88
C ASN A 314 -11.22 -0.52 18.90
N TYR A 315 -10.26 -0.95 19.71
CA TYR A 315 -9.38 -0.08 20.46
C TYR A 315 -7.95 -0.29 20.01
N SER A 316 -7.21 0.76 19.78
CA SER A 316 -5.77 0.70 19.52
C SER A 316 -4.99 1.74 20.31
N TYR A 317 -3.86 1.32 20.81
CA TYR A 317 -2.82 2.13 21.43
C TYR A 317 -1.56 2.02 20.63
N ASN A 318 -0.93 3.15 20.35
CA ASN A 318 0.34 3.24 19.65
C ASN A 318 1.24 4.23 20.37
N ASN A 319 2.47 3.82 20.66
CA ASN A 319 3.52 4.68 21.22
C ASN A 319 4.72 4.58 20.30
N ASP A 320 4.93 5.61 19.51
CA ASP A 320 5.96 5.72 18.50
C ASP A 320 7.04 6.69 18.94
N PHE A 321 8.28 6.32 18.76
CA PHE A 321 9.43 7.20 18.88
C PHE A 321 10.28 7.09 17.61
N ASN A 322 10.58 8.23 17.01
CA ASN A 322 11.43 8.34 15.84
C ASN A 322 12.53 9.36 16.09
N ARG A 323 13.77 9.00 15.74
CA ARG A 323 14.91 9.92 15.64
C ARG A 323 15.47 9.82 14.23
N SER A 324 15.52 10.94 13.53
CA SER A 324 16.05 11.02 12.18
C SER A 324 16.99 12.20 12.01
N GLN A 325 17.93 12.05 11.10
CA GLN A 325 18.80 13.11 10.63
C GLN A 325 18.65 13.19 9.12
N SER A 326 18.51 14.40 8.61
CA SER A 326 18.44 14.67 7.19
C SER A 326 19.35 15.83 6.81
N ILE A 327 19.86 15.74 5.59
CA ILE A 327 20.61 16.80 4.92
C ILE A 327 19.85 17.11 3.65
N SER A 328 19.61 18.38 3.40
CA SER A 328 18.95 18.86 2.19
C SER A 328 19.80 19.93 1.55
N ARG A 329 19.97 19.85 0.24
CA ARG A 329 20.56 20.91 -0.57
C ARG A 329 19.55 21.35 -1.61
N GLN A 330 19.27 22.65 -1.66
CA GLN A 330 18.48 23.28 -2.70
C GLN A 330 19.41 24.08 -3.59
N VAL A 331 19.36 23.83 -4.89
CA VAL A 331 20.12 24.56 -5.92
C VAL A 331 19.11 25.34 -6.74
N TYR A 332 19.14 26.65 -6.60
CA TYR A 332 18.21 27.55 -7.26
C TYR A 332 18.63 27.81 -8.71
N PHE A 333 17.65 27.94 -9.58
CA PHE A 333 17.92 28.31 -10.97
C PHE A 333 18.36 29.75 -11.06
N PRO A 334 19.34 30.09 -11.93
CA PRO A 334 19.82 31.48 -12.15
C PRO A 334 18.67 32.43 -12.47
N THR A 335 18.75 33.65 -11.98
CA THR A 335 17.85 34.77 -12.28
C THR A 335 18.64 35.96 -12.72
N GLU A 336 17.97 37.10 -12.94
CA GLU A 336 18.67 38.37 -13.15
C GLU A 336 19.42 38.83 -11.90
N ASP A 337 18.96 38.43 -10.71
CA ASP A 337 19.47 38.84 -9.40
C ASP A 337 20.68 38.02 -8.94
N TYR A 338 20.88 36.80 -9.45
CA TYR A 338 21.99 35.92 -9.08
C TYR A 338 22.26 34.84 -10.15
N GLN A 339 23.51 34.43 -10.25
CA GLN A 339 23.95 33.34 -11.14
C GLN A 339 23.96 31.99 -10.40
N SER A 340 24.20 31.97 -9.11
CA SER A 340 24.22 30.77 -8.29
C SER A 340 23.69 31.04 -6.91
N ARG A 341 22.72 30.26 -6.50
CA ARG A 341 22.21 30.28 -5.13
C ARG A 341 22.02 28.85 -4.62
N THR A 342 22.56 28.57 -3.44
CA THR A 342 22.33 27.29 -2.74
C THR A 342 21.84 27.53 -1.33
N TYR A 343 21.00 26.61 -0.87
CA TYR A 343 20.52 26.55 0.50
C TYR A 343 20.73 25.15 1.04
N ASP A 344 21.71 25.01 1.93
CA ASP A 344 22.06 23.75 2.58
C ASP A 344 21.43 23.71 3.97
N ASP A 345 20.72 22.66 4.28
CA ASP A 345 19.98 22.45 5.51
C ASP A 345 20.31 21.09 6.13
N THR A 346 20.74 21.08 7.36
CA THR A 346 20.93 19.86 8.16
C THR A 346 19.96 19.90 9.33
N SER A 347 19.14 18.87 9.46
CA SER A 347 18.19 18.75 10.55
C SER A 347 18.30 17.42 11.28
N ARG A 348 18.14 17.48 12.59
CA ARG A 348 17.95 16.34 13.48
C ARG A 348 16.63 16.49 14.20
N THR A 349 15.78 15.48 14.07
CA THR A 349 14.45 15.51 14.67
C THR A 349 14.23 14.27 15.54
N GLU A 350 13.67 14.48 16.72
CA GLU A 350 13.24 13.44 17.66
C GLU A 350 11.75 13.64 17.93
N ASN A 351 10.94 12.67 17.51
CA ASN A 351 9.49 12.72 17.68
C ASN A 351 9.03 11.55 18.54
N GLY A 352 8.27 11.83 19.57
CA GLY A 352 7.52 10.86 20.35
C GLY A 352 6.03 11.09 20.16
N SER A 353 5.24 10.03 19.99
CA SER A 353 3.79 10.15 19.97
C SER A 353 3.11 8.97 20.65
N GLN A 354 2.09 9.28 21.43
CA GLN A 354 1.21 8.31 22.07
C GLN A 354 -0.21 8.55 21.55
N ASN A 355 -0.81 7.50 20.98
CA ASN A 355 -2.11 7.60 20.35
C ASN A 355 -3.04 6.52 20.91
N HIS A 356 -4.21 6.92 21.35
CA HIS A 356 -5.32 6.05 21.71
C HIS A 356 -6.44 6.27 20.70
N HIS A 357 -6.97 5.20 20.14
CA HIS A 357 -8.07 5.26 19.20
C HIS A 357 -9.12 4.23 19.58
N VAL A 358 -10.37 4.69 19.69
CA VAL A 358 -11.55 3.87 19.92
C VAL A 358 -12.51 4.06 18.76
N SER A 359 -13.00 3.00 18.17
CA SER A 359 -14.07 3.05 17.17
C SER A 359 -15.11 2.00 17.46
N LEU A 360 -16.36 2.34 17.21
CA LEU A 360 -17.50 1.45 17.33
C LEU A 360 -18.38 1.62 16.11
N HIS A 361 -18.87 0.52 15.56
CA HIS A 361 -19.81 0.52 14.44
C HIS A 361 -21.00 -0.34 14.79
N MET A 362 -22.18 0.23 14.72
CA MET A 362 -23.46 -0.44 14.92
C MET A 362 -24.25 -0.39 13.63
N ARG A 363 -24.81 -1.52 13.22
CA ARG A 363 -25.64 -1.64 12.02
C ARG A 363 -26.89 -2.42 12.35
N TYR A 364 -27.99 -1.88 11.92
CA TYR A 364 -29.29 -2.56 11.97
C TYR A 364 -29.90 -2.54 10.58
N ASN A 365 -30.12 -3.73 10.04
CA ASN A 365 -30.62 -3.93 8.67
C ASN A 365 -31.89 -4.77 8.70
N THR A 366 -32.96 -4.21 8.19
CA THR A 366 -34.19 -4.95 7.88
C THR A 366 -34.44 -4.99 6.37
N LYS A 367 -35.56 -5.49 5.93
CA LYS A 367 -35.97 -5.40 4.51
C LYS A 367 -36.08 -3.94 4.04
N ASN A 368 -36.54 -3.05 4.94
CA ASN A 368 -36.92 -1.68 4.60
C ASN A 368 -36.02 -0.61 5.25
N ASP A 369 -35.27 -0.95 6.30
CA ASP A 369 -34.50 -0.03 7.11
C ASP A 369 -33.02 -0.37 7.12
N PHE A 370 -32.22 0.65 7.04
CA PHE A 370 -30.79 0.64 7.35
C PHE A 370 -30.48 1.72 8.37
N LEU A 371 -29.98 1.31 9.53
CA LEU A 371 -29.47 2.23 10.54
C LEU A 371 -27.99 1.95 10.77
N PHE A 372 -27.20 2.99 10.71
CA PHE A 372 -25.76 2.95 10.97
C PHE A 372 -25.41 4.02 11.99
N PHE A 373 -24.64 3.64 13.00
CA PHE A 373 -24.11 4.56 14.00
C PHE A 373 -22.65 4.21 14.26
N ALA A 374 -21.75 5.20 14.14
CA ALA A 374 -20.31 4.99 14.20
C ALA A 374 -19.57 6.08 14.99
N PRO A 375 -19.59 6.03 16.34
CA PRO A 375 -18.76 6.88 17.15
C PRO A 375 -17.28 6.48 17.09
N ASN A 376 -16.41 7.48 17.08
CA ASN A 376 -14.98 7.36 17.02
C ASN A 376 -14.34 8.37 17.97
N ALA A 377 -13.30 7.97 18.70
CA ALA A 377 -12.54 8.86 19.56
C ALA A 377 -11.04 8.60 19.42
N ARG A 378 -10.27 9.67 19.27
CA ARG A 378 -8.81 9.64 19.25
C ARG A 378 -8.28 10.62 20.29
N PHE A 379 -7.30 10.17 21.06
CA PHE A 379 -6.53 10.97 21.99
C PHE A 379 -5.05 10.81 21.64
N SER A 380 -4.35 11.92 21.49
CA SER A 380 -2.94 11.91 21.08
C SER A 380 -2.14 12.84 21.97
N ARG A 381 -0.93 12.40 22.32
CA ARG A 381 0.12 13.23 22.91
C ARG A 381 1.35 13.12 22.04
N SER A 382 1.97 14.24 21.74
CA SER A 382 3.19 14.32 20.92
C SER A 382 4.24 15.17 21.59
N VAL A 383 5.49 14.77 21.45
CA VAL A 383 6.67 15.55 21.82
C VAL A 383 7.60 15.57 20.63
N SER A 384 7.94 16.76 20.17
CA SER A 384 8.89 16.95 19.08
C SER A 384 10.07 17.80 19.56
N ARG A 385 11.28 17.41 19.17
CA ARG A 385 12.50 18.19 19.32
C ARG A 385 13.19 18.24 17.97
N SER A 386 13.56 19.41 17.54
CA SER A 386 14.23 19.66 16.28
C SER A 386 15.43 20.55 16.46
N TYR A 387 16.53 20.16 15.84
CA TYR A 387 17.76 20.95 15.73
C TYR A 387 18.02 21.10 14.25
N ARG A 388 18.18 22.33 13.79
CA ARG A 388 18.39 22.67 12.39
C ARG A 388 19.54 23.64 12.24
N GLY A 389 20.41 23.39 11.28
CA GLY A 389 21.43 24.31 10.82
C GLY A 389 21.28 24.53 9.33
N ALA A 390 21.15 25.77 8.89
CA ALA A 390 21.01 26.11 7.50
C ALA A 390 22.08 27.12 7.06
N LEU A 391 22.59 26.95 5.83
CA LEU A 391 23.57 27.80 5.18
C LEU A 391 23.00 28.27 3.85
N ASN A 392 22.90 29.57 3.66
CA ASN A 392 22.49 30.19 2.41
C ASN A 392 23.71 30.84 1.74
N MET A 393 23.95 30.45 0.49
CA MET A 393 25.08 30.98 -0.30
C MET A 393 24.55 31.65 -1.56
N LEU A 394 25.15 32.74 -1.96
CA LEU A 394 24.84 33.49 -3.17
C LEU A 394 26.13 33.77 -3.91
N ASP A 395 26.22 33.37 -5.16
CA ASP A 395 27.39 33.55 -6.04
C ASP A 395 28.73 33.12 -5.40
N GLY A 396 28.72 32.07 -4.60
CA GLY A 396 29.86 31.49 -3.90
C GLY A 396 30.17 32.10 -2.54
N GLU A 397 29.49 33.17 -2.15
CA GLU A 397 29.67 33.80 -0.86
C GLU A 397 28.60 33.36 0.15
N THR A 398 28.97 33.26 1.43
CA THR A 398 28.02 32.98 2.50
C THR A 398 27.17 34.22 2.74
N LEU A 399 25.89 34.12 2.46
CA LEU A 399 24.92 35.16 2.70
C LEU A 399 24.52 35.22 4.18
N ASN A 400 24.14 34.08 4.74
CA ASN A 400 23.82 33.94 6.14
C ASN A 400 23.83 32.46 6.61
N ARG A 401 23.86 32.30 7.94
CA ARG A 401 23.68 31.00 8.62
C ARG A 401 22.57 31.13 9.63
N VAL A 402 21.73 30.11 9.70
CA VAL A 402 20.65 29.99 10.71
C VAL A 402 20.88 28.74 11.52
N ALA A 403 20.79 28.87 12.84
CA ALA A 403 20.69 27.72 13.72
C ALA A 403 19.39 27.83 14.51
N THR A 404 18.56 26.80 14.41
CA THR A 404 17.27 26.70 15.13
C THR A 404 17.27 25.51 16.06
N SER A 405 16.83 25.73 17.29
CA SER A 405 16.53 24.67 18.25
C SER A 405 15.10 24.84 18.70
N GLN A 406 14.30 23.80 18.57
CA GLN A 406 12.86 23.85 18.83
C GLN A 406 12.39 22.64 19.64
N ARG A 407 11.45 22.88 20.55
CA ARG A 407 10.66 21.83 21.20
C ARG A 407 9.19 22.17 21.15
N SER A 408 8.35 21.17 20.97
CA SER A 408 6.91 21.26 21.00
C SER A 408 6.36 20.06 21.76
N ASP A 409 5.47 20.30 22.71
CA ASP A 409 4.72 19.30 23.46
C ASP A 409 3.23 19.52 23.17
N GLY A 410 2.57 18.57 22.53
CA GLY A 410 1.20 18.70 22.08
C GLY A 410 0.28 17.63 22.64
N ASP A 411 -0.90 18.03 23.07
CA ASP A 411 -2.00 17.15 23.46
C ASP A 411 -3.23 17.45 22.60
N SER A 412 -3.87 16.40 22.09
CA SER A 412 -5.06 16.59 21.28
C SER A 412 -6.08 15.47 21.47
N TYR A 413 -7.35 15.80 21.28
CA TYR A 413 -8.40 14.82 21.10
C TYR A 413 -9.28 15.14 19.91
N ASN A 414 -9.84 14.09 19.32
CA ASN A 414 -10.85 14.18 18.27
C ASN A 414 -11.93 13.13 18.56
N ILE A 415 -13.16 13.59 18.74
CA ILE A 415 -14.34 12.74 18.93
C ILE A 415 -15.27 13.04 17.78
N SER A 416 -15.68 11.99 17.06
CA SER A 416 -16.60 12.12 15.94
C SER A 416 -17.66 11.04 16.00
N GLU A 417 -18.82 11.35 15.47
CA GLU A 417 -19.93 10.44 15.32
C GLU A 417 -20.52 10.54 13.91
N ASN A 418 -21.00 9.44 13.40
CA ASN A 418 -21.74 9.38 12.15
C ASN A 418 -22.99 8.56 12.38
N LEU A 419 -24.15 9.14 12.08
CA LEU A 419 -25.46 8.50 12.11
C LEU A 419 -26.08 8.57 10.73
N ALA A 420 -26.52 7.43 10.21
CA ALA A 420 -27.26 7.35 8.96
C ALA A 420 -28.47 6.46 9.13
N TRP A 421 -29.62 6.92 8.67
CA TRP A 421 -30.82 6.14 8.59
C TRP A 421 -31.45 6.26 7.21
N SER A 422 -31.77 5.11 6.63
CA SER A 422 -32.48 5.03 5.36
C SER A 422 -33.69 4.16 5.51
N HIS A 423 -34.82 4.63 5.00
CA HIS A 423 -36.08 3.87 4.97
C HIS A 423 -36.67 3.84 3.56
N ALA A 424 -37.09 2.66 3.13
CA ALA A 424 -37.71 2.45 1.83
C ALA A 424 -39.15 2.00 1.97
N PHE A 425 -40.02 2.66 1.23
CA PHE A 425 -41.45 2.34 1.16
C PHE A 425 -41.75 1.53 -0.12
N LYS A 426 -42.86 0.77 -0.09
CA LYS A 426 -43.39 0.05 -1.25
C LYS A 426 -42.29 -0.72 -2.01
N GLU A 427 -41.54 -1.57 -1.28
CA GLU A 427 -40.49 -2.42 -1.85
C GLU A 427 -39.37 -1.64 -2.55
N GLY A 428 -39.04 -0.47 -2.04
CA GLY A 428 -37.96 0.39 -2.57
C GLY A 428 -38.38 1.29 -3.73
N LYS A 429 -39.69 1.48 -3.95
CA LYS A 429 -40.18 2.42 -4.98
C LYS A 429 -39.89 3.87 -4.63
N HIS A 430 -39.92 4.23 -3.36
CA HIS A 430 -39.47 5.52 -2.86
C HIS A 430 -38.95 5.40 -1.43
N GLY A 431 -38.23 6.37 -0.96
CA GLY A 431 -37.70 6.38 0.40
C GLY A 431 -36.95 7.65 0.73
N PHE A 432 -36.48 7.71 1.96
CA PHE A 432 -35.67 8.82 2.43
C PHE A 432 -34.37 8.33 3.08
N ASN A 433 -33.38 9.22 3.12
CA ASN A 433 -32.14 9.06 3.83
C ASN A 433 -31.97 10.25 4.77
N LEU A 434 -31.63 9.97 6.01
CA LEU A 434 -31.21 10.97 6.99
C LEU A 434 -29.77 10.70 7.39
N SER A 435 -28.97 11.75 7.51
CA SER A 435 -27.64 11.67 8.07
C SER A 435 -27.41 12.76 9.09
N ALA A 436 -26.62 12.46 10.11
CA ALA A 436 -26.14 13.42 11.07
C ALA A 436 -24.70 13.06 11.44
N ASP A 437 -23.82 14.05 11.36
CA ASP A 437 -22.42 13.90 11.72
C ASP A 437 -22.05 14.97 12.74
N GLY A 438 -21.24 14.58 13.73
CA GLY A 438 -20.68 15.47 14.72
C GLY A 438 -19.17 15.29 14.85
N THR A 439 -18.44 16.37 15.05
CA THR A 439 -17.02 16.31 15.39
C THR A 439 -16.68 17.35 16.43
N LEU A 440 -15.95 16.93 17.45
CA LEU A 440 -15.38 17.78 18.49
C LEU A 440 -13.89 17.49 18.57
N SER A 441 -13.06 18.50 18.34
CA SER A 441 -11.62 18.36 18.51
C SER A 441 -11.02 19.53 19.26
N LYS A 442 -9.97 19.24 20.00
CA LYS A 442 -9.11 20.20 20.66
C LYS A 442 -7.67 19.79 20.47
N ASN A 443 -6.81 20.77 20.26
CA ASN A 443 -5.37 20.61 20.31
C ASN A 443 -4.77 21.72 21.16
N ASN A 444 -3.83 21.36 22.00
CA ASN A 444 -2.95 22.28 22.73
C ASN A 444 -1.53 21.97 22.32
N ASP A 445 -0.71 22.97 22.16
CA ASP A 445 0.70 22.86 21.82
C ASP A 445 1.47 23.92 22.61
N ASP A 446 2.38 23.47 23.44
CA ASP A 446 3.29 24.32 24.23
C ASP A 446 4.71 24.03 23.75
N GLY A 447 5.49 25.08 23.52
CA GLY A 447 6.83 24.87 23.01
C GLY A 447 7.71 26.11 23.10
N TRP A 448 8.94 25.91 22.71
CA TRP A 448 9.90 27.00 22.59
C TRP A 448 10.76 26.82 21.33
N GLN A 449 11.25 27.93 20.82
CA GLN A 449 12.15 28.03 19.70
C GLN A 449 13.24 29.03 19.96
N VAL A 450 14.48 28.65 19.72
CA VAL A 450 15.65 29.52 19.76
C VAL A 450 16.24 29.59 18.35
N ASP A 451 16.30 30.77 17.78
CA ASP A 451 16.93 31.06 16.50
C ASP A 451 18.16 31.93 16.68
N SER A 452 19.16 31.69 15.84
CA SER A 452 20.35 32.52 15.71
C SER A 452 20.63 32.77 14.24
N LEU A 453 20.67 34.02 13.83
CA LEU A 453 20.93 34.47 12.45
C LEU A 453 22.27 35.20 12.41
N SER A 454 23.21 34.76 11.56
CA SER A 454 24.57 35.30 11.51
C SER A 454 24.65 36.68 10.85
N SER A 455 23.69 37.03 9.96
CA SER A 455 23.74 38.32 9.24
C SER A 455 23.39 39.49 10.13
N THR A 456 22.54 39.34 11.13
CA THR A 456 22.13 40.39 12.06
C THR A 456 22.75 40.24 13.46
N SER A 457 23.46 39.11 13.69
CA SER A 457 23.88 38.69 15.03
C SER A 457 22.73 38.56 16.05
N ASP A 458 21.50 38.51 15.56
CA ASP A 458 20.31 38.44 16.37
C ASP A 458 20.08 37.01 16.85
N ARG A 459 19.64 36.93 18.09
CA ARG A 459 19.19 35.70 18.70
C ARG A 459 17.80 35.94 19.30
N THR A 460 16.85 35.11 18.90
CA THR A 460 15.48 35.13 19.43
C THR A 460 15.24 33.89 20.27
N TYR A 461 14.47 34.06 21.36
CA TYR A 461 13.99 32.96 22.18
C TYR A 461 12.48 33.11 22.35
N LEU A 462 11.74 32.39 21.51
CA LEU A 462 10.29 32.43 21.52
C LEU A 462 9.72 31.28 22.35
N GLU A 463 8.86 31.57 23.29
CA GLU A 463 7.99 30.61 23.94
C GLU A 463 6.60 30.71 23.31
N ASN A 464 6.07 29.60 22.91
CA ASN A 464 4.82 29.50 22.16
C ASN A 464 3.81 28.66 22.93
N THR A 465 2.61 29.17 23.10
CA THR A 465 1.44 28.40 23.54
C THR A 465 0.36 28.51 22.49
N ALA A 466 -0.12 27.37 21.99
CA ALA A 466 -1.18 27.37 20.98
C ALA A 466 -2.35 26.47 21.43
N GLU A 467 -3.56 26.96 21.24
CA GLU A 467 -4.80 26.24 21.54
C GLU A 467 -5.73 26.32 20.34
N GLY A 468 -6.23 25.14 19.91
CA GLY A 468 -7.19 25.02 18.84
C GLY A 468 -8.42 24.26 19.27
N HIS A 469 -9.60 24.77 18.95
CA HIS A 469 -10.88 24.10 19.12
C HIS A 469 -11.58 24.01 17.77
N ASN A 470 -12.12 22.85 17.47
CA ASN A 470 -13.00 22.69 16.31
C ASN A 470 -14.25 21.91 16.70
N ARG A 471 -15.41 22.45 16.34
CA ARG A 471 -16.73 21.83 16.54
C ARG A 471 -17.45 21.86 15.19
N SER A 472 -17.85 20.69 14.70
CA SER A 472 -18.67 20.63 13.51
C SER A 472 -19.90 19.77 13.76
N VAL A 473 -21.00 20.22 13.19
CA VAL A 473 -22.25 19.48 13.14
C VAL A 473 -22.77 19.55 11.73
N SER A 474 -23.18 18.42 11.18
CA SER A 474 -23.80 18.39 9.88
C SER A 474 -25.03 17.49 9.87
N GLY A 475 -25.95 17.79 8.98
CA GLY A 475 -27.16 17.00 8.79
C GLY A 475 -27.58 16.98 7.33
N GLY A 476 -28.09 15.85 6.89
CA GLY A 476 -28.59 15.67 5.54
C GLY A 476 -29.93 14.99 5.49
N ILE A 477 -30.75 15.41 4.55
CA ILE A 477 -31.99 14.72 4.18
C ILE A 477 -32.02 14.52 2.67
N GLY A 478 -32.34 13.31 2.26
CA GLY A 478 -32.51 12.94 0.88
C GLY A 478 -33.83 12.21 0.66
N TYR A 479 -34.45 12.44 -0.48
CA TYR A 479 -35.61 11.68 -0.93
C TYR A 479 -35.37 11.16 -2.33
N PHE A 480 -35.76 9.91 -2.58
CA PHE A 480 -35.69 9.31 -3.90
C PHE A 480 -37.03 8.71 -4.31
N TYR A 481 -37.27 8.74 -5.60
CA TYR A 481 -38.43 8.12 -6.23
C TYR A 481 -38.00 7.34 -7.48
N ARG A 482 -38.43 6.06 -7.56
CA ARG A 482 -38.16 5.17 -8.69
C ARG A 482 -39.41 5.07 -9.56
N PHE A 483 -39.24 5.23 -10.86
CA PHE A 483 -40.31 5.06 -11.82
C PHE A 483 -39.89 4.10 -12.95
N LYS A 484 -40.86 3.40 -13.51
CA LYS A 484 -40.65 2.37 -14.55
C LYS A 484 -39.53 1.36 -14.19
N GLU A 485 -39.31 1.09 -12.91
CA GLU A 485 -38.29 0.15 -12.39
C GLU A 485 -36.84 0.38 -12.84
N LYS A 486 -36.61 1.27 -13.81
CA LYS A 486 -35.32 1.52 -14.44
C LYS A 486 -34.78 2.93 -14.22
N TYR A 487 -35.59 3.84 -13.71
CA TYR A 487 -35.21 5.21 -13.49
C TYR A 487 -35.41 5.61 -12.03
N SER A 488 -34.51 6.41 -11.51
CA SER A 488 -34.65 7.03 -10.20
C SER A 488 -34.32 8.51 -10.27
N VAL A 489 -35.13 9.31 -9.60
CA VAL A 489 -34.81 10.71 -9.33
C VAL A 489 -34.64 10.90 -7.84
N GLY A 490 -33.76 11.81 -7.45
CA GLY A 490 -33.50 12.10 -6.06
C GLY A 490 -33.16 13.56 -5.84
N VAL A 491 -33.50 14.03 -4.66
CA VAL A 491 -33.14 15.35 -4.15
C VAL A 491 -32.50 15.17 -2.79
N ASN A 492 -31.33 15.79 -2.60
CA ASN A 492 -30.64 15.76 -1.32
C ASN A 492 -30.30 17.20 -0.91
N TYR A 493 -30.54 17.47 0.35
CA TYR A 493 -30.08 18.69 1.01
C TYR A 493 -29.16 18.30 2.17
N HIS A 494 -28.03 18.95 2.27
CA HIS A 494 -27.09 18.75 3.35
C HIS A 494 -26.61 20.11 3.85
N ILE A 495 -26.65 20.30 5.17
CA ILE A 495 -26.13 21.48 5.84
C ILE A 495 -25.03 21.08 6.82
N SER A 496 -23.95 21.83 6.83
CA SER A 496 -22.91 21.71 7.83
C SER A 496 -22.61 23.07 8.46
N TYR A 497 -22.38 23.04 9.75
CA TYR A 497 -21.89 24.15 10.53
C TYR A 497 -20.59 23.74 11.21
N GLU A 498 -19.53 24.50 10.98
CA GLU A 498 -18.23 24.31 11.61
C GLU A 498 -17.84 25.60 12.33
N ASN A 499 -17.54 25.49 13.61
CA ASN A 499 -16.96 26.55 14.42
C ASN A 499 -15.52 26.13 14.81
N SER A 500 -14.55 26.93 14.48
CA SER A 500 -13.15 26.73 14.85
C SER A 500 -12.60 27.99 15.50
N ARG A 501 -11.93 27.84 16.64
CA ARG A 501 -11.16 28.90 17.28
C ARG A 501 -9.70 28.46 17.36
N SER A 502 -8.80 29.34 17.02
CA SER A 502 -7.37 29.13 17.15
C SER A 502 -6.74 30.34 17.84
N LYS A 503 -5.98 30.06 18.89
CA LYS A 503 -5.27 31.05 19.66
C LYS A 503 -3.81 30.63 19.75
N ARG A 504 -2.91 31.58 19.56
CA ARG A 504 -1.47 31.42 19.78
C ARG A 504 -0.94 32.64 20.52
N LEU A 505 -0.14 32.41 21.52
CA LEU A 505 0.65 33.38 22.21
C LEU A 505 2.14 33.07 21.99
N ALA A 506 2.88 34.01 21.47
CA ALA A 506 4.33 33.94 21.30
C ALA A 506 4.98 35.06 22.11
N VAL A 507 5.90 34.71 23.02
CA VAL A 507 6.59 35.65 23.88
C VAL A 507 8.08 35.51 23.67
N ASP A 508 8.77 36.59 23.37
CA ASP A 508 10.21 36.63 23.35
C ASP A 508 10.74 36.66 24.78
N ARG A 509 11.45 35.64 25.19
CA ARG A 509 11.99 35.47 26.54
C ARG A 509 13.18 36.36 26.88
N PHE A 510 13.87 36.91 25.87
CA PHE A 510 14.94 37.86 26.09
C PHE A 510 14.40 39.23 26.42
N THR A 511 13.34 39.66 25.74
CA THR A 511 12.72 40.98 25.92
C THR A 511 11.52 40.97 26.86
N GLY A 512 10.91 39.80 27.09
CA GLY A 512 9.66 39.63 27.79
C GLY A 512 8.44 40.18 27.02
N GLN A 513 8.60 40.57 25.79
CA GLN A 513 7.54 41.14 24.95
C GLN A 513 6.77 40.07 24.16
N VAL A 514 5.50 40.36 23.96
CA VAL A 514 4.67 39.55 23.08
C VAL A 514 5.04 39.85 21.62
N ASP A 515 5.37 38.80 20.86
CA ASP A 515 5.53 38.90 19.45
C ASP A 515 4.15 38.97 18.76
N THR A 516 3.77 40.16 18.37
CA THR A 516 2.44 40.45 17.82
C THR A 516 2.22 39.83 16.46
N SER A 517 3.29 39.52 15.71
CA SER A 517 3.21 38.90 14.38
C SER A 517 2.99 37.39 14.44
N LEU A 518 3.46 36.74 15.53
CA LEU A 518 3.28 35.32 15.77
C LEU A 518 2.15 35.01 16.74
N THR A 519 1.58 36.05 17.37
CA THR A 519 0.45 35.93 18.32
C THR A 519 -0.84 36.18 17.56
N TYR A 520 -1.84 35.34 17.77
CA TYR A 520 -3.17 35.52 17.18
C TYR A 520 -4.28 34.92 18.04
N ASP A 521 -5.47 35.46 17.94
CA ASP A 521 -6.71 34.88 18.46
C ASP A 521 -7.82 35.16 17.45
N TYR A 522 -8.23 34.09 16.77
CA TYR A 522 -9.32 34.20 15.81
C TYR A 522 -10.31 33.05 15.94
N SER A 523 -11.55 33.33 15.60
CA SER A 523 -12.59 32.34 15.42
C SER A 523 -13.15 32.40 14.00
N ARG A 524 -13.60 31.25 13.51
CA ARG A 524 -14.28 31.15 12.24
C ARG A 524 -15.51 30.27 12.34
N ASN A 525 -16.55 30.69 11.63
CA ASN A 525 -17.76 29.93 11.48
C ASN A 525 -18.02 29.67 10.00
N TYR A 526 -17.97 28.40 9.61
CA TYR A 526 -18.38 27.97 8.27
C TYR A 526 -19.79 27.38 8.32
N THR A 527 -20.67 27.95 7.49
CA THR A 527 -21.98 27.34 7.21
C THR A 527 -22.01 26.96 5.74
N THR A 528 -22.09 25.66 5.47
CA THR A 528 -22.13 25.13 4.10
C THR A 528 -23.47 24.45 3.84
N GLN A 529 -24.12 24.82 2.75
CA GLN A 529 -25.37 24.22 2.27
C GLN A 529 -25.12 23.60 0.89
N ASN A 530 -25.46 22.34 0.75
CA ASN A 530 -25.35 21.59 -0.49
C ASN A 530 -26.72 21.12 -0.92
N TYR A 531 -27.09 21.42 -2.14
CA TYR A 531 -28.29 20.96 -2.80
C TYR A 531 -27.89 20.07 -3.96
N THR A 532 -28.40 18.85 -4.02
CA THR A 532 -28.08 17.92 -5.10
C THR A 532 -29.36 17.36 -5.67
N PHE A 533 -29.54 17.51 -6.95
CA PHE A 533 -30.53 16.80 -7.74
C PHE A 533 -29.84 15.69 -8.51
N ASN A 534 -30.41 14.49 -8.48
CA ASN A 534 -29.85 13.37 -9.20
C ASN A 534 -30.91 12.67 -10.06
N ILE A 535 -30.49 12.20 -11.22
CA ILE A 535 -31.26 11.30 -12.07
C ILE A 535 -30.38 10.11 -12.43
N SER A 536 -30.92 8.92 -12.32
CA SER A 536 -30.22 7.71 -12.69
C SER A 536 -31.08 6.76 -13.51
N HIS A 537 -30.41 6.06 -14.42
CA HIS A 537 -30.96 4.97 -15.21
C HIS A 537 -30.17 3.70 -14.92
N PHE A 538 -30.86 2.59 -14.74
CA PHE A 538 -30.21 1.32 -14.44
C PHE A 538 -30.90 0.14 -15.11
N THR A 539 -30.09 -0.73 -15.68
CA THR A 539 -30.48 -2.04 -16.25
C THR A 539 -29.44 -3.08 -15.79
N GLU A 540 -29.62 -4.32 -16.14
CA GLU A 540 -28.62 -5.37 -15.85
C GLU A 540 -27.22 -5.04 -16.38
N LYS A 541 -27.10 -4.34 -17.49
CA LYS A 541 -25.82 -4.03 -18.15
C LYS A 541 -25.36 -2.59 -18.01
N LEU A 542 -26.27 -1.68 -17.76
CA LEU A 542 -25.97 -0.24 -17.77
C LEU A 542 -26.48 0.43 -16.49
N TYR A 543 -25.59 1.10 -15.80
CA TYR A 543 -25.89 2.11 -14.81
C TYR A 543 -25.37 3.46 -15.31
N PHE A 544 -26.21 4.46 -15.31
CA PHE A 544 -25.84 5.84 -15.65
C PHE A 544 -26.52 6.78 -14.67
N ALA A 545 -25.78 7.72 -14.10
CA ALA A 545 -26.32 8.74 -13.19
C ALA A 545 -25.68 10.10 -13.50
N VAL A 546 -26.51 11.14 -13.40
CA VAL A 546 -26.10 12.55 -13.48
C VAL A 546 -26.58 13.25 -12.22
N ASN A 547 -25.68 14.03 -11.64
CA ASN A 547 -25.99 14.85 -10.48
C ASN A 547 -25.72 16.32 -10.80
N ALA A 548 -26.66 17.17 -10.43
CA ALA A 548 -26.49 18.62 -10.43
C ALA A 548 -26.39 19.10 -8.98
N GLY A 549 -25.16 19.44 -8.56
CA GLY A 549 -24.88 19.93 -7.23
C GLY A 549 -24.74 21.45 -7.21
N TYR A 550 -25.33 22.12 -6.21
CA TYR A 550 -25.08 23.52 -5.91
C TYR A 550 -24.65 23.66 -4.46
N ARG A 551 -23.48 24.28 -4.25
CA ARG A 551 -22.91 24.53 -2.92
C ARG A 551 -22.86 26.04 -2.66
N SER A 552 -23.33 26.42 -1.47
CA SER A 552 -23.16 27.75 -0.90
C SER A 552 -22.48 27.65 0.44
N SER A 553 -21.31 28.27 0.59
CA SER A 553 -20.53 28.26 1.83
C SER A 553 -20.34 29.70 2.29
N ARG A 554 -20.71 29.98 3.53
CA ARG A 554 -20.53 31.28 4.18
C ARG A 554 -19.48 31.14 5.27
N LEU A 555 -18.40 31.90 5.17
CA LEU A 555 -17.37 32.07 6.18
C LEU A 555 -17.64 33.39 6.92
N ASN A 556 -17.80 33.32 8.23
CA ASN A 556 -17.67 34.48 9.11
C ASN A 556 -16.36 34.28 9.88
N LYS A 557 -15.47 35.26 9.81
CA LYS A 557 -14.18 35.27 10.52
C LYS A 557 -14.23 36.46 11.49
N ASP A 558 -13.97 36.14 12.76
CA ASP A 558 -13.81 37.13 13.82
C ASP A 558 -12.38 37.02 14.37
N GLU A 559 -11.60 38.02 14.22
CA GLU A 559 -10.23 38.15 14.69
C GLU A 559 -10.21 39.11 15.88
N ALA A 560 -9.66 38.68 16.99
CA ALA A 560 -9.59 39.49 18.23
C ALA A 560 -8.17 40.01 18.47
N PHE A 561 -7.16 39.43 17.86
CA PHE A 561 -5.76 39.83 17.95
C PHE A 561 -4.99 39.40 16.69
N PRO A 562 -4.05 40.20 16.11
CA PRO A 562 -3.56 41.50 16.64
C PRO A 562 -4.56 42.65 16.52
N ASP A 563 -5.42 42.62 15.53
CA ASP A 563 -6.38 43.68 15.29
C ASP A 563 -7.81 43.12 15.29
N GLU A 564 -8.75 43.84 15.92
CA GLU A 564 -10.14 43.44 15.90
C GLU A 564 -10.72 43.62 14.49
N ARG A 565 -11.00 42.47 13.82
CA ARG A 565 -11.53 42.47 12.46
C ARG A 565 -12.62 41.40 12.30
N ARG A 566 -13.66 41.74 11.54
CA ARG A 566 -14.76 40.84 11.19
C ARG A 566 -14.95 40.84 9.70
N ASP A 567 -14.77 39.67 9.13
CA ASP A 567 -14.93 39.45 7.69
C ASP A 567 -16.06 38.45 7.41
N ARG A 568 -16.79 38.68 6.35
CA ARG A 568 -17.82 37.76 5.87
C ARG A 568 -17.64 37.49 4.39
N ILE A 569 -17.35 36.25 4.07
CA ILE A 569 -17.10 35.83 2.69
C ILE A 569 -18.10 34.74 2.32
N THR A 570 -18.67 34.82 1.09
CA THR A 570 -19.59 33.79 0.59
C THR A 570 -19.03 33.18 -0.68
N PHE A 571 -18.83 31.87 -0.67
CA PHE A 571 -18.43 31.10 -1.83
C PHE A 571 -19.63 30.33 -2.40
N ARG A 572 -19.76 30.33 -3.73
CA ARG A 572 -20.82 29.61 -4.45
C ARG A 572 -20.21 28.80 -5.57
N SER A 573 -20.66 27.57 -5.74
CA SER A 573 -20.19 26.69 -6.81
C SER A 573 -21.30 25.80 -7.33
N PHE A 574 -21.31 25.59 -8.64
CA PHE A 574 -22.05 24.51 -9.27
C PHE A 574 -21.11 23.30 -9.41
N GLN A 575 -21.57 22.12 -8.99
CA GLN A 575 -20.78 20.91 -8.90
C GLN A 575 -21.49 19.76 -9.64
N PRO A 576 -21.45 19.74 -10.98
CA PRO A 576 -21.98 18.64 -11.74
C PRO A 576 -21.12 17.37 -11.52
N SER A 577 -21.75 16.21 -11.60
CA SER A 577 -21.04 14.94 -11.67
C SER A 577 -21.85 13.93 -12.47
N ALA A 578 -21.15 13.00 -13.11
CA ALA A 578 -21.76 11.92 -13.87
C ALA A 578 -21.04 10.60 -13.60
N SER A 579 -21.76 9.51 -13.61
CA SER A 579 -21.20 8.18 -13.50
C SER A 579 -21.83 7.24 -14.49
N LEU A 580 -21.00 6.40 -15.13
CA LEU A 580 -21.40 5.35 -16.06
C LEU A 580 -20.73 4.06 -15.66
N ASN A 581 -21.48 2.99 -15.57
CA ASN A 581 -20.94 1.63 -15.43
C ASN A 581 -21.62 0.74 -16.45
N TYR A 582 -20.83 0.26 -17.43
CA TYR A 582 -21.32 -0.58 -18.50
C TYR A 582 -20.67 -1.95 -18.47
N THR A 583 -21.48 -2.98 -18.24
CA THR A 583 -21.07 -4.39 -18.25
C THR A 583 -21.23 -4.96 -19.64
N ILE A 584 -20.14 -5.01 -20.41
CA ILE A 584 -20.10 -5.59 -21.76
C ILE A 584 -20.38 -7.09 -21.68
N SER A 585 -19.72 -7.75 -20.73
CA SER A 585 -19.91 -9.16 -20.39
C SER A 585 -19.58 -9.35 -18.90
N PRO A 586 -19.88 -10.49 -18.29
CA PRO A 586 -19.54 -10.72 -16.87
C PRO A 586 -18.07 -10.50 -16.53
N THR A 587 -17.17 -10.63 -17.51
CA THR A 587 -15.71 -10.42 -17.35
C THR A 587 -15.18 -9.13 -17.96
N ARG A 588 -16.03 -8.28 -18.56
CA ARG A 588 -15.58 -7.04 -19.22
C ARG A 588 -16.48 -5.89 -18.82
N ARG A 589 -15.89 -4.84 -18.28
CA ARG A 589 -16.61 -3.66 -17.78
C ARG A 589 -15.90 -2.38 -18.17
N ILE A 590 -16.68 -1.36 -18.45
CA ILE A 590 -16.25 0.03 -18.58
C ILE A 590 -16.93 0.82 -17.50
N TYR A 591 -16.19 1.71 -16.87
CA TYR A 591 -16.72 2.66 -15.90
C TYR A 591 -16.12 4.04 -16.14
N VAL A 592 -16.97 5.06 -16.08
CA VAL A 592 -16.61 6.46 -16.23
C VAL A 592 -17.18 7.20 -15.03
N ASN A 593 -16.37 8.00 -14.38
CA ASN A 593 -16.81 8.92 -13.34
C ASN A 593 -16.29 10.32 -13.68
N ASP A 594 -17.19 11.25 -13.76
CA ASP A 594 -16.91 12.69 -13.86
C ASP A 594 -17.32 13.34 -12.56
N SER A 595 -16.50 14.24 -12.03
CA SER A 595 -16.80 14.97 -10.81
C SER A 595 -16.23 16.37 -10.83
N SER A 596 -16.98 17.29 -10.27
CA SER A 596 -16.56 18.66 -10.02
C SER A 596 -16.52 18.93 -8.52
N ASN A 597 -15.45 19.58 -8.07
CA ASN A 597 -15.28 19.97 -6.68
C ASN A 597 -14.74 21.40 -6.58
N ALA A 598 -15.23 22.16 -5.59
CA ALA A 598 -14.72 23.48 -5.27
C ALA A 598 -13.98 23.44 -3.93
N GLN A 599 -12.75 23.94 -3.93
CA GLN A 599 -11.92 24.09 -2.75
C GLN A 599 -11.86 25.56 -2.35
N GLN A 600 -12.30 25.85 -1.13
CA GLN A 600 -12.18 27.19 -0.57
C GLN A 600 -10.77 27.43 -0.06
N PRO A 601 -10.28 28.69 -0.07
CA PRO A 601 -9.02 29.04 0.59
C PRO A 601 -9.08 28.75 2.08
N GLY A 602 -7.95 28.31 2.64
CA GLY A 602 -7.78 28.20 4.09
C GLY A 602 -7.82 29.58 4.76
N VAL A 603 -8.25 29.63 6.01
CA VAL A 603 -8.31 30.90 6.74
C VAL A 603 -6.93 31.54 6.87
N GLU A 604 -5.89 30.75 7.09
CA GLU A 604 -4.51 31.23 7.15
C GLU A 604 -4.05 31.82 5.83
N GLN A 605 -4.54 31.28 4.71
CA GLN A 605 -4.27 31.85 3.37
C GLN A 605 -4.98 33.19 3.13
N LEU A 606 -6.09 33.44 3.85
CA LEU A 606 -6.88 34.67 3.76
C LEU A 606 -6.46 35.73 4.78
N ARG A 607 -5.50 35.45 5.67
CA ARG A 607 -5.00 36.42 6.65
C ARG A 607 -3.88 37.23 6.03
N ASN A 608 -3.91 38.54 6.24
CA ASN A 608 -2.82 39.44 5.81
C ASN A 608 -1.73 39.52 6.89
N GLU A 609 -1.18 38.38 7.27
CA GLU A 609 -0.19 38.26 8.32
C GLU A 609 1.05 37.52 7.82
N LEU A 610 2.20 37.93 8.31
CA LEU A 610 3.48 37.33 7.97
C LEU A 610 3.89 36.30 9.03
N ASN A 611 4.16 35.10 8.58
CA ASN A 611 4.83 34.10 9.38
C ASN A 611 6.34 34.15 9.09
N TYR A 612 7.14 34.50 10.09
CA TYR A 612 8.60 34.56 10.01
C TYR A 612 9.30 33.67 11.05
N GLN A 613 8.67 32.58 11.47
CA GLN A 613 9.31 31.58 12.34
C GLN A 613 10.64 31.07 11.75
N ASN A 614 10.77 31.06 10.43
CA ASN A 614 12.03 30.96 9.76
C ASN A 614 12.30 32.29 9.05
N PRO A 615 13.24 33.10 9.53
CA PRO A 615 13.48 34.43 8.98
C PRO A 615 13.95 34.43 7.52
N LEU A 616 14.43 33.27 7.03
CA LEU A 616 14.82 33.10 5.62
C LEU A 616 13.72 32.49 4.75
N SER A 617 12.62 32.05 5.33
CA SER A 617 11.48 31.47 4.61
C SER A 617 10.18 32.04 5.18
N LEU A 618 9.84 33.17 4.67
CA LEU A 618 8.68 33.95 5.08
C LEU A 618 7.43 33.42 4.35
N SER A 619 6.28 33.44 5.04
CA SER A 619 5.00 33.14 4.37
C SER A 619 3.95 34.15 4.80
N GLY A 620 3.22 34.67 3.81
CA GLY A 620 2.10 35.60 4.01
C GLY A 620 0.81 35.06 3.43
N GLY A 621 -0.32 35.62 3.83
CA GLY A 621 -1.62 35.32 3.24
C GLY A 621 -2.05 36.31 2.15
N ASN A 622 -3.26 36.09 1.59
CA ASN A 622 -3.88 36.93 0.57
C ASN A 622 -5.40 36.95 0.78
N PRO A 623 -5.96 38.06 1.26
CA PRO A 623 -7.39 38.18 1.53
C PRO A 623 -8.28 38.07 0.27
N ASP A 624 -7.72 38.37 -0.92
CA ASP A 624 -8.45 38.43 -2.19
C ASP A 624 -8.61 37.07 -2.87
N LEU A 625 -8.16 35.98 -2.22
CA LEU A 625 -8.25 34.64 -2.78
C LEU A 625 -9.69 34.22 -3.05
N LYS A 626 -9.86 33.63 -4.21
CA LYS A 626 -11.12 33.01 -4.66
C LYS A 626 -11.02 31.49 -4.55
N GLN A 627 -12.16 30.82 -4.41
CA GLN A 627 -12.20 29.37 -4.44
C GLN A 627 -11.66 28.81 -5.76
N SER A 628 -10.94 27.73 -5.71
CA SER A 628 -10.54 26.94 -6.87
C SER A 628 -11.64 25.95 -7.24
N ASN A 629 -11.77 25.63 -8.54
CA ASN A 629 -12.72 24.64 -9.03
C ASN A 629 -11.98 23.60 -9.85
N MET A 630 -12.05 22.36 -9.40
CA MET A 630 -11.43 21.22 -10.07
C MET A 630 -12.51 20.36 -10.75
N HIS A 631 -12.27 20.02 -12.00
CA HIS A 631 -13.01 18.99 -12.74
C HIS A 631 -12.10 17.79 -12.94
N SER A 632 -12.62 16.60 -12.68
CA SER A 632 -11.87 15.36 -12.84
C SER A 632 -12.70 14.29 -13.53
N VAL A 633 -12.05 13.57 -14.46
CA VAL A 633 -12.64 12.44 -15.18
C VAL A 633 -11.80 11.21 -14.93
N TYR A 634 -12.45 10.14 -14.53
CA TYR A 634 -11.85 8.82 -14.38
C TYR A 634 -12.53 7.84 -15.33
N ILE A 635 -11.73 7.16 -16.16
CA ILE A 635 -12.19 6.13 -17.09
C ILE A 635 -11.43 4.84 -16.79
N GLY A 636 -12.16 3.74 -16.66
CA GLY A 636 -11.56 2.45 -16.45
C GLY A 636 -12.19 1.37 -17.30
N TYR A 637 -11.35 0.48 -17.79
CA TYR A 637 -11.74 -0.75 -18.48
C TYR A 637 -11.06 -1.93 -17.81
N THR A 638 -11.83 -2.97 -17.52
CA THR A 638 -11.29 -4.23 -16.98
C THR A 638 -11.79 -5.40 -17.81
N ALA A 639 -10.90 -6.36 -18.05
CA ALA A 639 -11.22 -7.60 -18.77
C ALA A 639 -10.49 -8.79 -18.14
N ALA A 640 -11.18 -9.92 -18.03
CA ALA A 640 -10.59 -11.19 -17.63
C ALA A 640 -10.92 -12.29 -18.64
N LYS A 641 -9.94 -13.15 -18.94
CA LYS A 641 -10.14 -14.38 -19.70
C LYS A 641 -9.89 -15.54 -18.76
N THR A 642 -10.94 -15.99 -18.09
CA THR A 642 -10.87 -16.97 -17.00
C THR A 642 -10.28 -18.31 -17.40
N GLU A 643 -10.63 -18.83 -18.58
CA GLU A 643 -10.08 -20.06 -19.14
C GLU A 643 -8.55 -20.07 -19.26
N LYS A 644 -7.95 -18.91 -19.50
CA LYS A 644 -6.50 -18.72 -19.64
C LYS A 644 -5.90 -18.00 -18.44
N SER A 645 -6.70 -17.71 -17.41
CA SER A 645 -6.32 -16.97 -16.20
C SER A 645 -5.56 -15.67 -16.49
N ARG A 646 -6.01 -14.91 -17.50
CA ARG A 646 -5.42 -13.64 -17.93
C ARG A 646 -6.31 -12.49 -17.52
N THR A 647 -5.68 -11.41 -17.08
CA THR A 647 -6.38 -10.16 -16.74
C THR A 647 -5.76 -8.98 -17.47
N PHE A 648 -6.61 -8.03 -17.82
CA PHE A 648 -6.21 -6.75 -18.41
C PHE A 648 -6.99 -5.63 -17.77
N SER A 649 -6.31 -4.54 -17.46
CA SER A 649 -6.93 -3.30 -16.99
C SER A 649 -6.34 -2.10 -17.70
N LEU A 650 -7.18 -1.11 -17.98
CA LEU A 650 -6.80 0.20 -18.49
C LEU A 650 -7.49 1.25 -17.66
N ASN A 651 -6.76 2.27 -17.22
CA ASN A 651 -7.32 3.38 -16.45
C ASN A 651 -6.75 4.70 -16.94
N PHE A 652 -7.61 5.70 -16.98
CA PHE A 652 -7.29 7.08 -17.26
C PHE A 652 -7.86 7.94 -16.15
N ASN A 653 -7.07 8.86 -15.63
CA ASN A 653 -7.51 9.91 -14.71
C ASN A 653 -7.00 11.24 -15.23
N GLY A 654 -7.90 12.20 -15.44
CA GLY A 654 -7.58 13.55 -15.86
C GLY A 654 -8.24 14.57 -14.95
N SER A 655 -7.54 15.66 -14.63
CA SER A 655 -8.11 16.79 -13.89
C SER A 655 -7.61 18.12 -14.43
N VAL A 656 -8.48 19.12 -14.37
CA VAL A 656 -8.16 20.51 -14.65
C VAL A 656 -8.69 21.37 -13.50
N THR A 657 -7.92 22.36 -13.09
CA THR A 657 -8.30 23.28 -12.01
C THR A 657 -8.33 24.71 -12.51
N ALA A 658 -9.49 25.33 -12.39
CA ALA A 658 -9.66 26.74 -12.61
C ALA A 658 -9.42 27.49 -11.30
N ARG A 659 -8.70 28.61 -11.38
CA ARG A 659 -8.34 29.43 -10.21
C ARG A 659 -7.62 28.61 -9.13
N GLU A 660 -6.65 27.77 -9.55
CA GLU A 660 -5.76 27.07 -8.60
C GLU A 660 -5.18 28.06 -7.60
N ILE A 661 -5.17 27.68 -6.32
CA ILE A 661 -4.46 28.45 -5.30
C ILE A 661 -3.00 28.02 -5.37
N ALA A 662 -2.23 28.76 -6.15
CA ALA A 662 -0.81 28.59 -6.37
C ALA A 662 0.02 29.51 -5.46
N THR A 663 1.33 29.41 -5.53
CA THR A 663 2.25 30.26 -4.76
C THR A 663 2.85 31.35 -5.63
N LYS A 664 3.09 32.52 -5.02
CA LYS A 664 3.97 33.57 -5.52
C LYS A 664 5.17 33.63 -4.59
N GLN A 665 6.38 33.54 -5.13
CA GLN A 665 7.63 33.57 -4.40
C GLN A 665 8.44 34.81 -4.78
N VAL A 666 8.89 35.54 -3.77
CA VAL A 666 9.74 36.73 -3.94
C VAL A 666 11.01 36.51 -3.13
N PHE A 667 12.16 36.60 -3.78
CA PHE A 667 13.46 36.54 -3.15
C PHE A 667 14.02 37.94 -2.91
N PHE A 668 14.61 38.18 -1.72
CA PHE A 668 15.16 39.49 -1.34
C PHE A 668 16.68 39.45 -1.42
N THR A 669 17.25 40.28 -2.25
CA THR A 669 18.72 40.44 -2.44
C THR A 669 19.31 41.42 -1.43
N GLU A 670 18.47 42.21 -0.76
CA GLU A 670 18.83 43.19 0.28
C GLU A 670 17.74 43.17 1.36
N ASP A 671 18.03 43.77 2.53
CA ASP A 671 17.06 43.98 3.58
C ASP A 671 15.90 44.84 3.09
N THR A 672 14.71 44.28 2.98
CA THR A 672 13.57 44.89 2.30
C THR A 672 12.40 45.08 3.26
N PRO A 673 11.94 46.32 3.47
CA PRO A 673 10.74 46.54 4.26
C PRO A 673 9.49 46.08 3.52
N LEU A 674 8.59 45.39 4.24
CA LEU A 674 7.32 44.90 3.76
C LEU A 674 6.17 45.71 4.39
N PRO A 675 5.73 46.80 3.75
CA PRO A 675 4.67 47.68 4.30
C PRO A 675 3.35 46.93 4.53
N GLU A 676 3.02 45.98 3.67
CA GLU A 676 1.83 45.14 3.76
C GLU A 676 1.82 44.21 5.01
N TYR A 677 2.98 44.00 5.64
CA TYR A 677 3.14 43.21 6.86
C TYR A 677 3.69 44.06 8.01
N ASN A 678 3.06 45.23 8.28
CA ASN A 678 3.38 46.14 9.38
C ASN A 678 4.84 46.64 9.35
N GLY A 679 5.43 46.73 8.17
CA GLY A 679 6.80 47.23 8.00
C GLY A 679 7.89 46.25 8.46
N TYR A 680 7.58 44.97 8.55
CA TYR A 680 8.61 43.95 8.80
C TYR A 680 9.73 44.05 7.77
N ILE A 681 10.96 43.99 8.22
CA ILE A 681 12.14 44.03 7.33
C ILE A 681 12.52 42.58 7.00
N ALA A 682 12.22 42.16 5.77
CA ALA A 682 12.68 40.86 5.26
C ALA A 682 14.20 40.88 5.11
N PRO A 683 14.93 40.00 5.78
CA PRO A 683 16.38 40.01 5.71
C PRO A 683 16.86 39.57 4.32
N LYS A 684 18.01 40.11 3.92
CA LYS A 684 18.73 39.65 2.73
C LYS A 684 18.83 38.13 2.67
N GLY A 685 18.48 37.53 1.53
CA GLY A 685 18.47 36.09 1.36
C GLY A 685 17.17 35.39 1.77
N ALA A 686 16.21 36.13 2.30
CA ALA A 686 14.90 35.59 2.60
C ALA A 686 14.06 35.37 1.33
N THR A 687 13.14 34.43 1.39
CA THR A 687 12.12 34.20 0.36
C THR A 687 10.74 34.34 0.98
N LEU A 688 9.90 35.24 0.44
CA LEU A 688 8.51 35.38 0.82
C LEU A 688 7.64 34.56 -0.13
N THR A 689 6.77 33.72 0.44
CA THR A 689 5.80 32.92 -0.29
C THR A 689 4.38 33.36 0.07
N THR A 690 3.59 33.74 -0.94
CA THR A 690 2.18 34.15 -0.77
C THR A 690 1.26 33.35 -1.69
N PRO A 691 0.02 33.01 -1.29
CA PRO A 691 -0.92 32.29 -2.12
C PRO A 691 -1.59 33.26 -3.13
N VAL A 692 -1.77 32.80 -4.36
CA VAL A 692 -2.41 33.54 -5.46
C VAL A 692 -3.29 32.61 -6.29
N ASN A 693 -4.37 33.13 -6.90
CA ASN A 693 -5.17 32.33 -7.82
C ASN A 693 -4.60 32.38 -9.24
N VAL A 694 -4.34 31.21 -9.82
CA VAL A 694 -3.79 31.07 -11.17
C VAL A 694 -4.59 30.04 -11.96
N ASN A 695 -4.72 30.22 -13.27
CA ASN A 695 -5.30 29.23 -14.17
C ASN A 695 -4.21 28.38 -14.84
N GLY A 696 -4.63 27.24 -15.40
CA GLY A 696 -3.75 26.37 -16.19
C GLY A 696 -3.11 25.22 -15.42
N ALA A 697 -3.55 24.96 -14.18
CA ALA A 697 -3.21 23.74 -13.46
C ALA A 697 -4.00 22.54 -13.99
N GLY A 698 -3.34 21.39 -14.09
CA GLY A 698 -3.98 20.15 -14.50
C GLY A 698 -3.09 18.94 -14.40
N SER A 699 -3.70 17.75 -14.43
CA SER A 699 -2.96 16.50 -14.43
C SER A 699 -3.67 15.43 -15.25
N MET A 700 -2.89 14.51 -15.81
CA MET A 700 -3.37 13.32 -16.51
C MET A 700 -2.55 12.12 -16.08
N ARG A 701 -3.20 10.98 -15.90
CA ARG A 701 -2.55 9.70 -15.65
C ARG A 701 -3.21 8.61 -16.47
N LEU A 702 -2.41 7.90 -17.24
CA LEU A 702 -2.79 6.70 -17.97
C LEU A 702 -2.08 5.51 -17.36
N GLY A 703 -2.78 4.40 -17.16
CA GLY A 703 -2.21 3.17 -16.65
C GLY A 703 -2.81 1.96 -17.37
N ALA A 704 -1.97 0.98 -17.71
CA ALA A 704 -2.36 -0.29 -18.28
C ALA A 704 -1.70 -1.43 -17.50
N GLY A 705 -2.48 -2.44 -17.12
CA GLY A 705 -1.99 -3.62 -16.40
C GLY A 705 -2.37 -4.90 -17.15
N TYR A 706 -1.45 -5.83 -17.25
CA TYR A 706 -1.67 -7.14 -17.83
C TYR A 706 -1.02 -8.23 -16.98
N SER A 707 -1.77 -9.29 -16.68
CA SER A 707 -1.25 -10.41 -15.88
C SER A 707 -1.66 -11.73 -16.50
N LEU A 708 -0.74 -12.70 -16.50
CA LEU A 708 -0.95 -14.04 -17.02
C LEU A 708 -0.09 -15.09 -16.28
N PRO A 709 -0.58 -16.33 -16.15
CA PRO A 709 0.24 -17.45 -15.74
C PRO A 709 1.04 -17.99 -16.95
N VAL A 710 2.32 -18.32 -16.70
CA VAL A 710 3.21 -19.01 -17.64
C VAL A 710 3.41 -20.44 -17.13
N LYS A 711 2.97 -21.45 -17.89
CA LYS A 711 2.93 -22.86 -17.45
C LYS A 711 4.31 -23.48 -17.22
N ALA A 712 5.29 -23.09 -17.99
CA ALA A 712 6.68 -23.50 -17.81
C ALA A 712 7.56 -22.25 -17.92
N PRO A 713 8.22 -21.83 -16.84
CA PRO A 713 8.53 -22.48 -15.56
C PRO A 713 7.50 -22.34 -14.44
N ASP A 714 6.22 -22.12 -14.69
CA ASP A 714 5.15 -22.07 -13.70
C ASP A 714 5.19 -20.84 -12.78
N ILE A 715 5.08 -19.71 -13.42
CA ILE A 715 5.13 -18.39 -12.80
C ILE A 715 3.89 -17.58 -13.17
N THR A 716 3.55 -16.63 -12.34
CA THR A 716 2.67 -15.51 -12.70
C THR A 716 3.54 -14.35 -13.16
N PHE A 717 3.31 -13.91 -14.38
CA PHE A 717 3.90 -12.70 -14.95
C PHE A 717 2.89 -11.56 -14.88
N SER A 718 3.31 -10.39 -14.43
CA SER A 718 2.50 -9.18 -14.48
C SER A 718 3.33 -8.02 -15.03
N ALA A 719 2.73 -7.21 -15.88
CA ALA A 719 3.30 -5.99 -16.43
C ALA A 719 2.33 -4.83 -16.23
N ASN A 720 2.83 -3.73 -15.66
CA ASN A 720 2.08 -2.50 -15.51
C ASN A 720 2.87 -1.36 -16.14
N ALA A 721 2.24 -0.69 -17.10
CA ALA A 721 2.78 0.51 -17.72
C ALA A 721 1.94 1.72 -17.32
N GLY A 722 2.57 2.83 -17.03
CA GLY A 722 1.89 4.07 -16.65
C GLY A 722 2.58 5.29 -17.26
N CYS A 723 1.82 6.36 -17.41
CA CYS A 723 2.34 7.67 -17.77
C CYS A 723 1.53 8.72 -17.02
N ALA A 724 2.21 9.57 -16.26
CA ALA A 724 1.61 10.70 -15.58
C ALA A 724 2.15 12.00 -16.17
N TYR A 725 1.26 12.95 -16.38
CA TYR A 725 1.60 14.33 -16.73
C TYR A 725 0.93 15.26 -15.75
N SER A 726 1.66 16.31 -15.32
CA SER A 726 1.09 17.38 -14.52
C SER A 726 1.67 18.73 -14.92
N ARG A 727 0.85 19.76 -14.84
CA ARG A 727 1.20 21.17 -15.05
C ARG A 727 0.78 21.96 -13.84
N ARG A 728 1.72 22.70 -13.25
CA ARG A 728 1.50 23.52 -12.06
C ARG A 728 1.99 24.94 -12.28
N PRO A 729 1.14 25.94 -12.10
CA PRO A 729 1.52 27.35 -12.16
C PRO A 729 2.14 27.80 -10.82
N THR A 730 3.09 28.73 -10.89
CA THR A 730 3.71 29.40 -9.75
C THR A 730 4.21 30.76 -10.24
N TYR A 731 4.10 31.82 -9.42
CA TYR A 731 4.78 33.07 -9.70
C TYR A 731 6.18 33.10 -9.05
N ILE A 732 7.18 33.53 -9.78
CA ILE A 732 8.52 33.85 -9.28
C ILE A 732 8.75 35.33 -9.53
N GLY A 733 8.74 36.12 -8.45
CA GLY A 733 8.53 37.55 -8.59
C GLY A 733 7.17 37.84 -9.23
N ASP A 734 7.14 38.61 -10.30
CA ASP A 734 5.93 38.93 -11.08
C ASP A 734 5.77 38.02 -12.33
N GLU A 735 6.70 37.11 -12.58
CA GLU A 735 6.67 36.21 -13.73
C GLU A 735 5.91 34.93 -13.44
N LEU A 736 4.93 34.61 -14.32
CA LEU A 736 4.22 33.37 -14.27
C LEU A 736 5.05 32.22 -14.84
N ASN A 737 5.37 31.23 -13.99
CA ASN A 737 6.08 30.04 -14.36
C ASN A 737 5.16 28.81 -14.35
N TYR A 738 5.31 27.94 -15.34
CA TYR A 738 4.64 26.63 -15.38
C TYR A 738 5.68 25.52 -15.23
N THR A 739 5.51 24.72 -14.19
CA THR A 739 6.28 23.49 -14.03
C THR A 739 5.49 22.32 -14.64
N ASN A 740 6.05 21.68 -15.66
CA ASN A 740 5.48 20.53 -16.35
C ASN A 740 6.27 19.31 -15.96
N SER A 741 5.60 18.26 -15.54
CA SER A 741 6.23 16.97 -15.22
C SER A 741 5.61 15.85 -16.04
N LEU A 742 6.45 15.04 -16.69
CA LEU A 742 6.08 13.84 -17.44
C LEU A 742 6.80 12.63 -16.83
N SER A 743 6.05 11.62 -16.42
CA SER A 743 6.59 10.47 -15.68
C SER A 743 6.04 9.15 -16.24
N PRO A 744 6.57 8.63 -17.37
CA PRO A 744 6.32 7.27 -17.80
C PRO A 744 7.01 6.27 -16.86
N ASN A 745 6.33 5.15 -16.60
CA ASN A 745 6.87 4.07 -15.80
C ASN A 745 6.48 2.70 -16.34
N LEU A 746 7.33 1.71 -16.12
CA LEU A 746 7.09 0.31 -16.43
C LEU A 746 7.49 -0.55 -15.23
N SER A 747 6.54 -1.34 -14.74
CA SER A 747 6.78 -2.33 -13.69
C SER A 747 6.55 -3.73 -14.22
N LEU A 748 7.48 -4.64 -13.94
CA LEU A 748 7.36 -6.06 -14.28
C LEU A 748 7.48 -6.87 -12.99
N SER A 749 6.67 -7.93 -12.89
CA SER A 749 6.68 -8.84 -11.75
C SER A 749 6.64 -10.28 -12.22
N LEU A 750 7.48 -11.11 -11.63
CA LEU A 750 7.52 -12.56 -11.80
C LEU A 750 7.40 -13.22 -10.43
N ILE A 751 6.41 -14.09 -10.26
CA ILE A 751 6.17 -14.78 -8.99
C ILE A 751 6.08 -16.27 -9.26
N GLY A 752 6.96 -17.07 -8.62
CA GLY A 752 6.96 -18.53 -8.72
C GLY A 752 5.85 -19.16 -7.87
N ASN A 753 5.02 -20.00 -8.48
CA ASN A 753 3.75 -20.47 -7.90
C ASN A 753 3.74 -21.89 -7.34
N LYS A 754 4.56 -22.81 -7.87
CA LYS A 754 4.37 -24.25 -7.63
C LYS A 754 5.50 -24.97 -6.92
N SER A 755 6.63 -24.36 -6.63
CA SER A 755 7.74 -25.08 -5.98
C SER A 755 7.57 -25.10 -4.46
N LEU A 756 7.65 -26.30 -3.87
CA LEU A 756 7.82 -26.49 -2.42
C LEU A 756 9.29 -26.42 -1.99
N VAL A 757 10.22 -26.48 -2.96
CA VAL A 757 11.67 -26.43 -2.69
C VAL A 757 12.13 -24.96 -2.67
N TYR A 758 11.65 -24.16 -3.59
CA TYR A 758 11.97 -22.74 -3.63
C TYR A 758 10.72 -21.91 -3.94
N GLN A 759 10.70 -20.70 -3.44
CA GLN A 759 9.73 -19.67 -3.76
C GLN A 759 10.52 -18.43 -4.16
N PHE A 760 10.15 -17.79 -5.25
CA PHE A 760 10.81 -16.56 -5.66
C PHE A 760 9.79 -15.52 -6.13
N SER A 761 10.14 -14.27 -5.92
CA SER A 761 9.51 -13.14 -6.58
C SER A 761 10.59 -12.19 -7.08
N LEU A 762 10.40 -11.68 -8.28
CA LEU A 762 11.20 -10.64 -8.87
C LEU A 762 10.27 -9.52 -9.26
N TYR A 763 10.57 -8.34 -8.80
CA TYR A 763 9.87 -7.12 -9.16
C TYR A 763 10.88 -6.11 -9.71
N THR A 764 10.56 -5.48 -10.82
CA THR A 764 11.34 -4.35 -11.33
C THR A 764 10.41 -3.21 -11.69
N ASN A 765 10.83 -2.00 -11.38
CA ASN A 765 10.14 -0.78 -11.76
C ASN A 765 11.15 0.22 -12.32
N THR A 766 10.89 0.68 -13.53
CA THR A 766 11.65 1.74 -14.18
C THR A 766 10.73 2.93 -14.35
N ALA A 767 11.09 4.08 -13.80
CA ALA A 767 10.37 5.33 -13.98
C ALA A 767 11.33 6.38 -14.50
N TYR A 768 10.99 6.95 -15.63
CA TYR A 768 11.67 8.13 -16.18
C TYR A 768 10.83 9.36 -15.80
N ASN A 769 11.49 10.40 -15.30
CA ASN A 769 10.81 11.66 -14.94
C ASN A 769 11.48 12.79 -15.69
N ARG A 770 10.68 13.53 -16.42
CA ARG A 770 11.09 14.79 -17.03
C ARG A 770 10.28 15.90 -16.39
N THR A 771 10.96 16.86 -15.79
CA THR A 771 10.37 18.08 -15.27
C THR A 771 11.00 19.27 -15.96
N SER A 772 10.17 20.13 -16.52
CA SER A 772 10.60 21.36 -17.19
C SER A 772 9.79 22.54 -16.67
N ASN A 773 10.38 23.71 -16.70
CA ASN A 773 9.70 24.95 -16.33
C ASN A 773 9.78 26.00 -17.44
N SER A 774 8.99 27.09 -17.31
CA SER A 774 8.97 28.17 -18.29
C SER A 774 10.30 28.94 -18.41
N ARG A 775 11.16 28.80 -17.41
CA ARG A 775 12.53 29.38 -17.39
C ARG A 775 13.56 28.53 -18.14
N LYS A 776 13.10 27.55 -18.94
CA LYS A 776 13.92 26.63 -19.74
C LYS A 776 14.86 25.73 -18.93
N SER A 777 14.56 25.51 -17.66
CA SER A 777 15.29 24.51 -16.86
C SER A 777 14.61 23.14 -17.01
N ASP A 778 15.40 22.14 -17.40
CA ASP A 778 14.93 20.77 -17.55
C ASP A 778 15.68 19.87 -16.55
N ASN A 779 14.94 19.04 -15.85
CA ASN A 779 15.49 17.97 -15.02
C ASN A 779 14.96 16.61 -15.52
N ASN A 780 15.89 15.77 -15.94
CA ASN A 780 15.60 14.45 -16.48
C ASN A 780 16.21 13.40 -15.56
N THR A 781 15.39 12.53 -15.00
CA THR A 781 15.84 11.50 -14.08
C THR A 781 15.32 10.12 -14.45
N ILE A 782 16.06 9.10 -14.12
CA ILE A 782 15.59 7.71 -14.16
C ILE A 782 15.72 7.08 -12.79
N ASN A 783 14.66 6.44 -12.36
CA ASN A 783 14.62 5.63 -11.16
C ASN A 783 14.42 4.17 -11.57
N GLN A 784 15.34 3.31 -11.18
CA GLN A 784 15.24 1.87 -11.40
C GLN A 784 15.24 1.17 -10.06
N THR A 785 14.22 0.35 -9.79
CA THR A 785 14.18 -0.52 -8.62
C THR A 785 14.12 -1.97 -9.08
N VAL A 786 14.92 -2.82 -8.48
CA VAL A 786 14.84 -4.28 -8.64
C VAL A 786 14.77 -4.89 -7.26
N ALA A 787 13.67 -5.56 -6.96
CA ALA A 787 13.44 -6.26 -5.70
C ALA A 787 13.31 -7.77 -5.96
N THR A 788 14.10 -8.56 -5.25
CA THR A 788 14.07 -10.01 -5.37
C THR A 788 13.89 -10.63 -3.99
N ASN A 789 12.96 -11.54 -3.88
CA ASN A 789 12.81 -12.39 -2.71
C ASN A 789 12.95 -13.85 -3.15
N LEU A 790 13.91 -14.55 -2.55
CA LEU A 790 14.15 -15.96 -2.81
C LEU A 790 14.16 -16.71 -1.48
N THR A 791 13.26 -17.67 -1.31
CA THR A 791 13.27 -18.60 -0.19
C THR A 791 13.54 -20.01 -0.73
N VAL A 792 14.58 -20.66 -0.22
CA VAL A 792 14.93 -22.04 -0.55
C VAL A 792 14.76 -22.90 0.68
N ASN A 793 13.94 -23.95 0.56
CA ASN A 793 13.80 -25.00 1.58
C ASN A 793 14.84 -26.08 1.31
N ILE A 794 15.96 -26.04 2.05
CA ILE A 794 17.09 -26.99 1.87
C ILE A 794 16.64 -28.41 2.23
N VAL A 795 15.91 -28.52 3.35
CA VAL A 795 15.22 -29.73 3.78
C VAL A 795 13.83 -29.36 4.32
N LYS A 796 12.99 -30.35 4.63
CA LYS A 796 11.58 -30.09 5.03
C LYS A 796 11.40 -29.05 6.15
N LYS A 797 12.43 -28.74 6.93
CA LYS A 797 12.33 -27.83 8.09
C LYS A 797 13.32 -26.66 8.04
N ILE A 798 14.37 -26.72 7.24
CA ILE A 798 15.41 -25.70 7.17
C ILE A 798 15.23 -24.90 5.90
N TYR A 799 15.26 -23.61 6.03
CA TYR A 799 15.13 -22.70 4.91
C TYR A 799 16.14 -21.56 4.96
N VAL A 800 16.46 -21.03 3.80
CA VAL A 800 17.21 -19.78 3.63
C VAL A 800 16.36 -18.82 2.83
N THR A 801 16.29 -17.59 3.29
CA THR A 801 15.62 -16.50 2.56
C THR A 801 16.63 -15.40 2.27
N ALA A 802 16.70 -14.99 1.02
CA ALA A 802 17.46 -13.83 0.57
C ALA A 802 16.49 -12.77 0.03
N ASN A 803 16.54 -11.59 0.63
CA ASN A 803 15.82 -10.41 0.13
C ASN A 803 16.86 -9.41 -0.38
N TYR A 804 16.87 -9.18 -1.67
CA TYR A 804 17.75 -8.20 -2.29
C TYR A 804 16.93 -7.09 -2.92
N ASN A 805 17.30 -5.85 -2.60
CA ASN A 805 16.70 -4.66 -3.17
C ASN A 805 17.81 -3.75 -3.73
N TYR A 806 17.72 -3.50 -5.01
CA TYR A 806 18.57 -2.55 -5.73
C TYR A 806 17.75 -1.35 -6.14
N SER A 807 18.26 -0.15 -5.89
CA SER A 807 17.68 1.09 -6.38
C SER A 807 18.76 1.94 -7.01
N LEU A 808 18.52 2.35 -8.24
CA LEU A 808 19.32 3.31 -8.97
C LEU A 808 18.50 4.59 -9.11
N TYR A 809 19.09 5.69 -8.75
CA TYR A 809 18.67 7.02 -9.16
C TYR A 809 19.78 7.62 -10.03
N HIS A 810 19.44 8.08 -11.22
CA HIS A 810 20.37 8.76 -12.12
C HIS A 810 19.72 10.06 -12.63
N ASN A 811 20.49 11.13 -12.57
CA ASN A 811 20.09 12.44 -13.06
C ASN A 811 20.89 12.80 -14.30
N PHE A 812 20.22 12.94 -15.45
CA PHE A 812 20.86 13.27 -16.72
C PHE A 812 21.18 14.76 -16.87
N SER A 813 20.57 15.60 -16.05
CA SER A 813 20.71 17.06 -16.17
C SER A 813 21.83 17.61 -15.28
N TYR A 814 22.29 16.85 -14.27
CA TYR A 814 23.28 17.30 -13.28
C TYR A 814 24.23 16.16 -12.93
N ALA A 815 25.53 16.44 -12.95
CA ALA A 815 26.58 15.42 -12.85
C ALA A 815 26.73 14.75 -11.47
N ASP A 816 26.27 15.38 -10.40
CA ASP A 816 26.53 14.92 -9.01
C ASP A 816 25.35 14.19 -8.36
N GLY A 817 24.38 13.72 -9.14
CA GLY A 817 23.10 13.21 -8.64
C GLY A 817 22.93 11.69 -8.62
N ASP A 818 23.96 10.90 -8.94
CA ASP A 818 23.83 9.46 -9.07
C ASP A 818 23.89 8.75 -7.72
N VAL A 819 22.87 7.98 -7.39
CA VAL A 819 22.81 7.17 -6.17
C VAL A 819 22.42 5.74 -6.47
N ASN A 820 23.30 4.83 -6.07
CA ASN A 820 23.06 3.38 -6.14
C ASN A 820 22.94 2.82 -4.74
N THR A 821 21.83 2.17 -4.44
CA THR A 821 21.63 1.50 -3.16
C THR A 821 21.47 0.00 -3.35
N HIS A 822 22.09 -0.77 -2.48
CA HIS A 822 22.04 -2.23 -2.48
C HIS A 822 21.72 -2.70 -1.07
N ILE A 823 20.55 -3.29 -0.86
CA ILE A 823 20.15 -3.86 0.43
C ILE A 823 20.04 -5.36 0.28
N LEU A 824 20.80 -6.10 1.07
CA LEU A 824 20.72 -7.55 1.13
C LEU A 824 20.41 -7.99 2.55
N ASN A 825 19.26 -8.65 2.73
CA ASN A 825 18.90 -9.31 3.97
C ASN A 825 18.96 -10.82 3.76
N LEU A 826 19.66 -11.51 4.66
CA LEU A 826 19.74 -12.98 4.65
C LEU A 826 19.14 -13.54 5.93
N THR A 827 18.26 -14.51 5.78
CA THR A 827 17.65 -15.23 6.88
C THR A 827 17.98 -16.71 6.75
N PHE A 828 18.52 -17.30 7.81
CA PHE A 828 18.64 -18.74 7.97
C PHE A 828 17.67 -19.18 9.06
N GLY A 829 16.76 -20.12 8.74
CA GLY A 829 15.71 -20.48 9.66
C GLY A 829 15.39 -21.98 9.70
N CYS A 830 14.81 -22.39 10.81
CA CYS A 830 14.36 -23.75 11.07
C CYS A 830 12.93 -23.76 11.63
N LYS A 831 12.04 -24.52 10.96
CA LYS A 831 10.68 -24.79 11.43
C LYS A 831 10.70 -25.89 12.48
N LEU A 832 10.19 -25.60 13.66
CA LEU A 832 10.13 -26.49 14.80
C LEU A 832 8.80 -27.25 14.85
N PHE A 833 8.80 -28.39 15.51
CA PHE A 833 7.67 -29.28 15.72
C PHE A 833 7.10 -29.94 14.44
N LYS A 834 6.27 -30.99 14.63
CA LYS A 834 5.68 -31.75 13.51
C LYS A 834 4.75 -30.93 12.62
N LYS A 835 3.99 -30.02 13.22
CA LYS A 835 3.05 -29.14 12.50
C LYS A 835 3.67 -27.79 12.08
N ARG A 836 5.01 -27.63 12.20
CA ARG A 836 5.74 -26.39 11.88
C ARG A 836 5.23 -25.17 12.64
N GLN A 837 4.79 -25.37 13.86
CA GLN A 837 4.20 -24.33 14.72
C GLN A 837 5.23 -23.34 15.26
N GLY A 838 6.47 -23.79 15.43
CA GLY A 838 7.60 -22.96 15.85
C GLY A 838 8.49 -22.57 14.69
N ASP A 839 9.11 -21.42 14.78
CA ASP A 839 10.14 -20.92 13.87
C ASP A 839 11.25 -20.29 14.69
N ILE A 840 12.47 -20.69 14.41
CA ILE A 840 13.68 -20.04 14.90
C ILE A 840 14.50 -19.62 13.70
N ASN A 841 14.90 -18.38 13.65
CA ASN A 841 15.72 -17.89 12.56
C ASN A 841 16.69 -16.80 13.01
N ILE A 842 17.81 -16.73 12.30
CA ILE A 842 18.78 -15.65 12.38
C ILE A 842 18.67 -14.85 11.09
N THR A 843 18.47 -13.55 11.22
CA THR A 843 18.41 -12.64 10.09
C THR A 843 19.50 -11.58 10.20
N ALA A 844 20.32 -11.50 9.17
CA ALA A 844 21.26 -10.40 8.98
C ALA A 844 20.63 -9.39 8.03
N TYR A 845 20.51 -8.17 8.49
CA TYR A 845 19.91 -7.05 7.78
C TYR A 845 20.98 -6.15 7.18
N ASP A 846 20.74 -5.72 5.93
CA ASP A 846 21.59 -4.79 5.19
C ASP A 846 23.09 -5.17 5.17
N LEU A 847 23.36 -6.44 4.87
CA LEU A 847 24.72 -6.99 4.85
C LEU A 847 25.72 -6.21 4.00
N LEU A 848 25.25 -5.54 2.95
CA LEU A 848 26.11 -4.81 2.03
C LEU A 848 26.47 -3.41 2.54
N ASN A 849 25.75 -2.89 3.54
CA ASN A 849 25.91 -1.55 4.12
C ASN A 849 26.02 -0.44 3.06
N ARG A 850 25.24 -0.56 1.98
CA ARG A 850 25.21 0.38 0.86
C ARG A 850 23.84 1.03 0.74
N THR A 851 23.39 1.63 1.83
CA THR A 851 22.10 2.29 1.89
C THR A 851 22.29 3.79 2.02
N ALA A 852 21.81 4.53 1.03
CA ALA A 852 21.53 5.95 1.17
C ALA A 852 20.02 6.14 0.92
N ASN A 853 19.35 6.83 1.83
CA ASN A 853 17.99 7.29 1.55
C ASN A 853 18.15 8.67 0.87
N PHE A 854 18.04 8.68 -0.43
CA PHE A 854 18.23 9.86 -1.26
C PHE A 854 16.97 10.08 -2.10
N SER A 855 16.55 11.32 -2.20
CA SER A 855 15.47 11.74 -3.09
C SER A 855 15.75 13.11 -3.67
N THR A 856 15.29 13.34 -4.88
CA THR A 856 15.31 14.65 -5.50
C THR A 856 13.93 15.08 -5.90
N SER A 857 13.69 16.38 -5.88
CA SER A 857 12.49 17.00 -6.42
C SER A 857 12.87 18.31 -7.11
N MET A 858 12.21 18.59 -8.24
CA MET A 858 12.31 19.86 -8.92
C MET A 858 11.07 20.68 -8.64
N LEU A 859 11.26 21.88 -8.17
CA LEU A 859 10.24 22.91 -7.98
C LEU A 859 10.37 23.99 -9.05
N ALA A 860 9.56 25.01 -8.93
CA ALA A 860 9.51 26.07 -9.94
C ALA A 860 10.84 26.82 -10.09
N ASP A 861 11.58 26.98 -9.01
CA ASP A 861 12.76 27.84 -8.86
C ASP A 861 14.02 27.12 -8.42
N TYR A 862 13.94 25.88 -7.94
CA TYR A 862 15.11 25.10 -7.51
C TYR A 862 14.95 23.60 -7.67
N ILE A 863 16.07 22.88 -7.58
CA ILE A 863 16.14 21.44 -7.38
C ILE A 863 16.53 21.19 -5.93
N SER A 864 15.78 20.30 -5.26
CA SER A 864 16.11 19.85 -3.90
C SER A 864 16.69 18.45 -3.92
N TYR A 865 17.81 18.27 -3.24
CA TYR A 865 18.49 17.00 -2.98
C TYR A 865 18.35 16.69 -1.50
N ASN A 866 17.80 15.53 -1.15
CA ASN A 866 17.54 15.17 0.24
C ASN A 866 18.19 13.82 0.56
N TRP A 867 18.98 13.79 1.62
CA TRP A 867 19.58 12.60 2.21
C TRP A 867 19.03 12.40 3.62
N THR A 868 18.59 11.19 3.92
CA THR A 868 18.12 10.84 5.26
C THR A 868 18.93 9.67 5.80
N GLN A 869 19.40 9.77 7.03
CA GLN A 869 20.11 8.68 7.70
C GLN A 869 19.21 7.46 7.80
N ARG A 870 19.73 6.27 7.47
CA ARG A 870 19.06 4.99 7.66
C ARG A 870 19.57 4.25 8.91
N SER A 871 18.76 3.31 9.38
CA SER A 871 19.23 2.30 10.33
C SER A 871 20.37 1.50 9.71
N GLY A 872 21.48 1.32 10.42
CA GLY A 872 22.63 0.53 9.97
C GLY A 872 22.32 -0.96 9.84
N ARG A 873 23.34 -1.75 9.50
CA ARG A 873 23.24 -3.21 9.45
C ARG A 873 23.18 -3.81 10.84
N TYR A 874 22.40 -4.86 10.99
CA TYR A 874 22.26 -5.56 12.28
C TYR A 874 21.96 -7.04 12.10
N LEU A 875 22.29 -7.82 13.13
CA LEU A 875 21.99 -9.24 13.23
C LEU A 875 20.90 -9.46 14.29
N MET A 876 19.92 -10.33 13.99
CA MET A 876 18.82 -10.59 14.90
C MET A 876 18.43 -12.06 14.93
N LEU A 877 18.35 -12.63 16.13
CA LEU A 877 17.75 -13.94 16.40
C LEU A 877 16.26 -13.74 16.64
N ASN A 878 15.42 -14.45 15.90
CA ASN A 878 13.97 -14.40 16.05
C ASN A 878 13.43 -15.77 16.42
N LEU A 879 12.43 -15.77 17.29
CA LEU A 879 11.65 -16.90 17.72
C LEU A 879 10.18 -16.62 17.51
N SER A 880 9.43 -17.53 16.96
CA SER A 880 7.98 -17.43 16.92
C SER A 880 7.31 -18.77 17.16
N TYR A 881 6.13 -18.70 17.78
CA TYR A 881 5.30 -19.87 18.01
C TYR A 881 3.85 -19.55 17.66
N LYS A 882 3.23 -20.46 16.90
CA LYS A 882 1.84 -20.37 16.49
C LYS A 882 1.06 -21.56 17.03
N PHE A 883 -0.04 -21.28 17.71
CA PHE A 883 -0.97 -22.26 18.21
C PHE A 883 -2.33 -22.05 17.56
N ASP A 884 -2.83 -23.09 16.89
CA ASP A 884 -4.15 -23.08 16.25
C ASP A 884 -4.99 -24.21 16.83
N LYS A 885 -6.17 -23.87 17.33
CA LYS A 885 -7.18 -24.83 17.78
C LYS A 885 -8.49 -24.58 17.04
N THR A 886 -8.80 -25.48 16.15
CA THR A 886 -10.05 -25.48 15.41
C THR A 886 -11.04 -26.44 16.08
N GLY A 887 -12.27 -26.00 16.35
CA GLY A 887 -13.33 -26.83 16.89
C GLY A 887 -13.84 -27.86 15.88
N LYS A 888 -14.90 -28.62 16.23
CA LYS A 888 -15.50 -29.62 15.33
C LYS A 888 -15.83 -28.98 13.98
N LEU A 889 -15.36 -29.65 12.91
CA LEU A 889 -15.57 -29.24 11.54
C LEU A 889 -16.98 -29.67 11.10
N LYS A 890 -17.83 -28.74 10.71
CA LYS A 890 -19.05 -29.06 9.95
C LYS A 890 -18.61 -29.42 8.52
N LYS A 891 -18.96 -30.64 8.07
CA LYS A 891 -18.81 -30.98 6.64
C LYS A 891 -19.67 -29.97 5.85
N ARG A 892 -19.12 -29.51 4.74
CA ARG A 892 -19.89 -28.76 3.75
C ARG A 892 -20.83 -29.74 3.05
N ASP A 893 -22.13 -29.45 3.13
CA ASP A 893 -23.13 -30.09 2.27
C ASP A 893 -22.97 -29.64 0.83
#